data_87db62faafb9ee72d6e91e0ddcc04d0d
#
_entry.id   87db62faafb9ee72d6e91e0ddcc04d0d
#
_cell.length_a   1.000
_cell.length_b   1.000
_cell.length_c   1.000
_cell.angle_alpha   90.00
_cell.angle_beta   90.00
_cell.angle_gamma   90.00
#
_symmetry.space_group_name_H-M   'P 1'
#
loop_
_entity.id
_entity.type
_entity.pdbx_description
1 polymer ?
#
loop_
_entity_poly.entity_id
_entity_poly.type
_entity_poly.pdbx_seq_one_letter_code
_entity_poly.pdbx_strand_id
1 'polypeptide(L)'
;MSATLPFRDINVHASSSYYAFSSPSSPNAPTLVVDRPSGDIRLNDGKLTGGNRVSNIPGILGIIHLKLDSYIITIAKAKPVGRLKGHQIYQVTATEFLPLRERQVHDPDEDTYLVYLKTLLKTGPMYFSYTFDLTNSFQRQATSDASQPLWQRADDRFFWNKFISSSMIDFRLGKASGRISSGAQPAIDPYILPVMYGMLSITNTSIKGNSLTFVLVTRRSRHRTGTRYMSRGIDEEGHVSNFNETEQSVILNDSASSGMTTFAGDQGFQNGKPVGGSETQVLSYVQTRGSVPAFWAEINTLKYTPKLQIRGVESAIPAAKKHFNEQIKLYGENYMVNLVNQKGREMRVKEAYESVVKMLQSDPEVEKESSSRTEEKATVIDSEHPKGWYDHLHYVYFDFHNETKGLKWHRAQLLLDNLKDGLVAGGYFHGIDTPSGGVDVRNKQTAVVRTNCMDCLDRTNVVQSMLGRWTLTRMLIDLGVLRPGESAQDDQGFEFMFRNVWADNADVVSKTYSGTGALKTDFTRTGNRTKAGALQDFNRSVTRYFRNNFADGPRQDSFDLFLGAYRPDTAPLGAQQFADRRPVAVQAMPYVLGMCAFFVVVSLSTTRVPEATVWPLRLFTIACLGSAAYAGKFIISYGSLYVSSLIAFTSPNAY
;
A
#
# COMPACT_ATOMS: atom_id res chain seq x y z
N MET A 1 -13.17 -26.80 17.34
CA MET A 1 -14.04 -25.63 17.60
C MET A 1 -14.00 -24.75 16.38
N SER A 2 -15.14 -24.25 15.88
CA SER A 2 -15.13 -23.31 14.75
C SER A 2 -14.53 -21.97 15.20
N ALA A 3 -13.73 -21.34 14.33
CA ALA A 3 -13.16 -20.03 14.61
C ALA A 3 -14.24 -19.00 14.94
N THR A 4 -13.98 -18.13 15.90
CA THR A 4 -14.86 -17.00 16.19
C THR A 4 -14.77 -15.98 15.07
N LEU A 5 -15.88 -15.77 14.38
CA LEU A 5 -15.96 -14.84 13.23
C LEU A 5 -16.35 -13.43 13.68
N PRO A 6 -15.89 -12.37 13.00
CA PRO A 6 -16.34 -11.01 13.24
C PRO A 6 -17.84 -10.83 13.04
N PHE A 7 -18.45 -9.98 13.86
CA PHE A 7 -19.86 -9.62 13.72
C PHE A 7 -20.12 -8.86 12.41
N ARG A 8 -21.22 -9.21 11.72
CA ARG A 8 -21.62 -8.58 10.47
C ARG A 8 -22.48 -7.35 10.65
N ASP A 9 -23.10 -7.24 11.81
CA ASP A 9 -24.00 -6.18 12.20
C ASP A 9 -23.78 -5.84 13.66
N ILE A 10 -23.55 -4.59 13.94
CA ILE A 10 -23.28 -4.08 15.27
C ILE A 10 -24.15 -2.86 15.52
N ASN A 11 -25.04 -2.93 16.52
CA ASN A 11 -25.78 -1.78 17.01
C ASN A 11 -24.90 -0.94 17.90
N VAL A 12 -24.87 0.36 17.64
CA VAL A 12 -24.18 1.35 18.46
C VAL A 12 -25.18 2.05 19.35
N HIS A 13 -24.96 2.02 20.66
CA HIS A 13 -25.72 2.77 21.65
C HIS A 13 -24.81 3.81 22.29
N ALA A 14 -25.27 5.05 22.35
CA ALA A 14 -24.56 6.16 22.96
C ALA A 14 -25.22 6.61 24.24
N SER A 15 -24.42 6.80 25.29
CA SER A 15 -24.76 7.42 26.56
C SER A 15 -23.77 8.55 26.84
N SER A 16 -24.05 9.39 27.81
CA SER A 16 -23.10 10.40 28.31
C SER A 16 -21.82 9.75 28.88
N SER A 17 -21.92 8.52 29.43
CA SER A 17 -20.83 7.84 30.12
C SER A 17 -20.17 6.71 29.33
N TYR A 18 -20.75 6.26 28.21
CA TYR A 18 -20.18 5.17 27.41
C TYR A 18 -20.74 5.10 25.99
N TYR A 19 -20.00 4.39 25.11
CA TYR A 19 -20.52 3.77 23.89
C TYR A 19 -20.61 2.27 24.08
N ALA A 20 -21.72 1.67 23.64
CA ALA A 20 -21.92 0.22 23.71
C ALA A 20 -22.18 -0.36 22.31
N PHE A 21 -21.53 -1.48 22.03
CA PHE A 21 -21.58 -2.16 20.75
C PHE A 21 -22.12 -3.59 20.99
N SER A 22 -23.26 -3.91 20.37
CA SER A 22 -23.89 -5.23 20.52
C SER A 22 -24.31 -5.77 19.17
N SER A 23 -24.19 -7.07 18.95
CA SER A 23 -24.64 -7.71 17.71
C SER A 23 -26.07 -8.22 17.87
N PRO A 24 -27.04 -7.72 17.08
CA PRO A 24 -28.41 -8.24 17.10
C PRO A 24 -28.52 -9.69 16.61
N SER A 25 -27.61 -10.14 15.75
CA SER A 25 -27.56 -11.53 15.30
C SER A 25 -26.96 -12.49 16.33
N SER A 26 -26.33 -11.97 17.38
CA SER A 26 -25.73 -12.76 18.48
C SER A 26 -26.10 -12.16 19.85
N PRO A 27 -27.38 -12.20 20.24
CA PRO A 27 -27.89 -11.49 21.41
C PRO A 27 -27.31 -11.98 22.75
N ASN A 28 -26.74 -13.17 22.77
CA ASN A 28 -26.11 -13.76 23.95
C ASN A 28 -24.61 -13.43 24.05
N ALA A 29 -24.04 -12.78 23.02
CA ALA A 29 -22.65 -12.35 23.07
C ALA A 29 -22.47 -11.15 24.00
N PRO A 30 -21.36 -11.06 24.74
CA PRO A 30 -21.09 -9.90 25.58
C PRO A 30 -21.06 -8.61 24.77
N THR A 31 -21.66 -7.56 25.30
CA THR A 31 -21.63 -6.22 24.71
C THR A 31 -20.27 -5.57 24.97
N LEU A 32 -19.63 -5.10 23.92
CA LEU A 32 -18.40 -4.29 24.03
C LEU A 32 -18.80 -2.88 24.49
N VAL A 33 -18.19 -2.41 25.56
CA VAL A 33 -18.42 -1.07 26.11
C VAL A 33 -17.10 -0.32 26.15
N VAL A 34 -17.13 0.92 25.67
CA VAL A 34 -16.03 1.87 25.76
C VAL A 34 -16.48 3.04 26.60
N ASP A 35 -15.88 3.20 27.77
CA ASP A 35 -16.27 4.23 28.73
C ASP A 35 -15.80 5.62 28.29
N ARG A 36 -16.63 6.63 28.56
CA ARG A 36 -16.36 8.04 28.27
C ARG A 36 -16.05 8.79 29.57
N PRO A 37 -15.07 9.66 29.61
CA PRO A 37 -14.14 10.06 28.54
C PRO A 37 -12.84 9.24 28.52
N SER A 38 -12.69 8.21 29.40
CA SER A 38 -11.43 7.50 29.65
C SER A 38 -10.96 6.64 28.46
N GLY A 39 -11.90 6.06 27.70
CA GLY A 39 -11.59 5.10 26.65
C GLY A 39 -11.36 3.69 27.15
N ASP A 40 -11.64 3.41 28.42
CA ASP A 40 -11.51 2.08 29.02
C ASP A 40 -12.48 1.11 28.34
N ILE A 41 -11.95 -0.08 28.02
CA ILE A 41 -12.69 -1.14 27.36
C ILE A 41 -13.14 -2.17 28.39
N ARG A 42 -14.41 -2.57 28.31
CA ARG A 42 -14.97 -3.67 29.11
C ARG A 42 -16.00 -4.47 28.33
N LEU A 43 -16.23 -5.69 28.75
CA LEU A 43 -17.32 -6.54 28.26
C LEU A 43 -18.42 -6.61 29.32
N ASN A 44 -19.67 -6.53 28.86
CA ASN A 44 -20.84 -6.59 29.72
C ASN A 44 -21.78 -7.71 29.26
N ASP A 45 -22.02 -8.68 30.13
CA ASP A 45 -22.88 -9.84 29.86
C ASP A 45 -24.37 -9.57 30.18
N GLY A 46 -24.67 -8.43 30.84
CA GLY A 46 -26.03 -8.04 31.20
C GLY A 46 -26.66 -7.00 30.24
N LYS A 47 -27.96 -6.77 30.40
CA LYS A 47 -28.63 -5.66 29.71
C LYS A 47 -28.08 -4.35 30.22
N LEU A 48 -27.60 -3.51 29.32
CA LEU A 48 -27.23 -2.14 29.62
C LEU A 48 -28.50 -1.31 29.76
N THR A 49 -28.67 -0.68 30.93
CA THR A 49 -29.74 0.26 31.18
C THR A 49 -29.27 1.67 30.83
N GLY A 50 -29.92 2.28 29.84
CA GLY A 50 -29.57 3.60 29.35
C GLY A 50 -28.76 3.58 28.05
N GLY A 51 -28.82 4.68 27.34
CA GLY A 51 -28.21 4.82 26.00
C GLY A 51 -29.21 4.63 24.88
N ASN A 52 -29.21 5.60 23.96
CA ASN A 52 -30.04 5.53 22.76
C ASN A 52 -29.28 4.82 21.64
N ARG A 53 -30.01 3.97 20.89
CA ARG A 53 -29.44 3.42 19.66
C ARG A 53 -29.23 4.54 18.66
N VAL A 54 -27.96 4.72 18.22
CA VAL A 54 -27.57 5.79 17.30
C VAL A 54 -27.46 5.27 15.87
N SER A 55 -26.85 4.10 15.70
CA SER A 55 -26.60 3.54 14.36
C SER A 55 -26.47 2.01 14.40
N ASN A 56 -26.42 1.43 13.19
CA ASN A 56 -25.98 0.05 12.97
C ASN A 56 -24.82 0.09 12.00
N ILE A 57 -23.73 -0.58 12.33
CA ILE A 57 -22.47 -0.53 11.61
C ILE A 57 -21.97 -1.90 11.17
N PRO A 58 -21.30 -2.01 10.02
CA PRO A 58 -20.65 -3.24 9.56
C PRO A 58 -19.46 -3.69 10.40
N GLY A 59 -18.78 -2.78 11.11
CA GLY A 59 -17.61 -3.12 11.92
C GLY A 59 -16.93 -1.93 12.57
N ILE A 60 -15.99 -2.23 13.45
CA ILE A 60 -15.16 -1.26 14.15
C ILE A 60 -13.76 -1.31 13.54
N LEU A 61 -13.21 -0.15 13.14
CA LEU A 61 -11.82 -0.05 12.68
C LEU A 61 -10.85 -0.02 13.86
N GLY A 62 -11.23 0.67 14.95
CA GLY A 62 -10.41 0.79 16.15
C GLY A 62 -10.62 2.11 16.89
N ILE A 63 -9.68 2.43 17.79
CA ILE A 63 -9.66 3.65 18.59
C ILE A 63 -8.38 4.40 18.29
N ILE A 64 -8.48 5.70 18.03
CA ILE A 64 -7.34 6.58 17.83
C ILE A 64 -7.29 7.65 18.91
N HIS A 65 -6.11 7.88 19.45
CA HIS A 65 -5.85 8.93 20.44
C HIS A 65 -5.19 10.11 19.73
N LEU A 66 -5.84 11.28 19.80
CA LEU A 66 -5.31 12.53 19.24
C LEU A 66 -4.83 13.45 20.39
N LYS A 67 -4.63 14.72 20.10
CA LYS A 67 -4.03 15.68 21.06
C LYS A 67 -4.94 15.94 22.27
N LEU A 68 -6.24 16.13 22.06
CA LEU A 68 -7.20 16.48 23.10
C LEU A 68 -8.20 15.38 23.39
N ASP A 69 -8.57 14.59 22.39
CA ASP A 69 -9.62 13.59 22.49
C ASP A 69 -9.21 12.26 21.87
N SER A 70 -10.00 11.26 22.15
CA SER A 70 -9.90 9.93 21.52
C SER A 70 -11.18 9.64 20.75
N TYR A 71 -11.03 8.95 19.63
CA TYR A 71 -12.15 8.68 18.73
C TYR A 71 -12.24 7.20 18.42
N ILE A 72 -13.44 6.63 18.56
CA ILE A 72 -13.74 5.32 18.01
C ILE A 72 -14.05 5.53 16.53
N ILE A 73 -13.30 4.85 15.65
CA ILE A 73 -13.51 4.88 14.21
C ILE A 73 -14.29 3.64 13.80
N THR A 74 -15.47 3.85 13.22
CA THR A 74 -16.35 2.79 12.76
C THR A 74 -16.50 2.78 11.25
N ILE A 75 -16.80 1.62 10.68
CA ILE A 75 -17.24 1.49 9.31
C ILE A 75 -18.74 1.84 9.28
N ALA A 76 -19.08 3.01 8.73
CA ALA A 76 -20.48 3.41 8.63
C ALA A 76 -21.19 2.76 7.45
N LYS A 77 -20.46 2.58 6.31
CA LYS A 77 -20.99 1.92 5.12
C LYS A 77 -19.91 1.08 4.43
N ALA A 78 -20.33 -0.08 3.93
CA ALA A 78 -19.52 -0.95 3.09
C ALA A 78 -20.34 -1.45 1.91
N LYS A 79 -19.68 -1.66 0.76
CA LYS A 79 -20.31 -2.26 -0.43
C LYS A 79 -19.70 -3.63 -0.73
N PRO A 80 -20.49 -4.62 -1.15
CA PRO A 80 -19.95 -5.86 -1.64
C PRO A 80 -19.24 -5.62 -2.98
N VAL A 81 -18.07 -6.24 -3.16
CA VAL A 81 -17.24 -6.11 -4.38
C VAL A 81 -17.06 -7.43 -5.13
N GLY A 82 -17.41 -8.54 -4.53
CA GLY A 82 -17.36 -9.86 -5.13
C GLY A 82 -17.29 -10.97 -4.09
N ARG A 83 -17.20 -12.19 -4.56
CA ARG A 83 -17.02 -13.37 -3.71
C ARG A 83 -15.76 -14.13 -4.10
N LEU A 84 -15.09 -14.68 -3.11
CA LEU A 84 -13.94 -15.57 -3.27
C LEU A 84 -14.25 -16.88 -2.56
N LYS A 85 -14.35 -17.97 -3.30
CA LYS A 85 -14.69 -19.28 -2.73
C LYS A 85 -15.95 -19.24 -1.83
N GLY A 86 -16.98 -18.51 -2.26
CA GLY A 86 -18.21 -18.29 -1.50
C GLY A 86 -18.14 -17.20 -0.42
N HIS A 87 -16.96 -16.74 -0.03
CA HIS A 87 -16.78 -15.69 0.97
C HIS A 87 -17.03 -14.30 0.38
N GLN A 88 -17.95 -13.54 0.95
CA GLN A 88 -18.25 -12.18 0.50
C GLN A 88 -17.14 -11.22 0.92
N ILE A 89 -16.68 -10.42 -0.04
CA ILE A 89 -15.70 -9.35 0.17
C ILE A 89 -16.38 -7.99 0.11
N TYR A 90 -15.96 -7.08 0.98
CA TYR A 90 -16.53 -5.75 1.10
C TYR A 90 -15.45 -4.68 0.95
N GLN A 91 -15.83 -3.55 0.37
CA GLN A 91 -15.04 -2.32 0.37
C GLN A 91 -15.66 -1.31 1.33
N VAL A 92 -14.83 -0.72 2.19
CA VAL A 92 -15.24 0.41 3.04
C VAL A 92 -15.56 1.61 2.16
N THR A 93 -16.75 2.20 2.34
CA THR A 93 -17.20 3.36 1.55
C THR A 93 -17.45 4.60 2.40
N ALA A 94 -17.73 4.43 3.69
CA ALA A 94 -17.85 5.52 4.63
C ALA A 94 -17.42 5.08 6.02
N THR A 95 -16.84 6.02 6.77
CA THR A 95 -16.44 5.85 8.17
C THR A 95 -17.02 6.94 9.03
N GLU A 96 -17.21 6.67 10.30
CA GLU A 96 -17.71 7.61 11.30
C GLU A 96 -16.74 7.69 12.48
N PHE A 97 -16.59 8.87 13.06
CA PHE A 97 -15.74 9.15 14.21
C PHE A 97 -16.64 9.48 15.40
N LEU A 98 -16.60 8.63 16.42
CA LEU A 98 -17.36 8.79 17.67
C LEU A 98 -16.42 9.37 18.73
N PRO A 99 -16.56 10.65 19.13
CA PRO A 99 -15.69 11.30 20.11
C PRO A 99 -15.96 10.75 21.51
N LEU A 100 -14.92 10.50 22.30
CA LEU A 100 -15.06 10.06 23.68
C LEU A 100 -15.34 11.23 24.63
N ARG A 101 -14.92 12.44 24.29
CA ARG A 101 -15.18 13.66 25.07
C ARG A 101 -16.14 14.58 24.31
N GLU A 102 -16.92 15.33 25.04
CA GLU A 102 -17.65 16.47 24.48
C GLU A 102 -16.70 17.66 24.47
N ARG A 103 -16.22 18.00 23.27
CA ARG A 103 -15.29 19.12 23.12
C ARG A 103 -16.02 20.45 23.35
N GLN A 104 -15.57 21.17 24.38
CA GLN A 104 -16.02 22.55 24.63
C GLN A 104 -15.07 23.58 24.01
N VAL A 105 -13.82 23.20 23.70
CA VAL A 105 -12.77 24.08 23.19
C VAL A 105 -12.39 23.68 21.78
N HIS A 106 -12.34 24.65 20.88
CA HIS A 106 -11.86 24.50 19.52
C HIS A 106 -10.32 24.51 19.51
N ASP A 107 -9.69 23.46 19.02
CA ASP A 107 -8.24 23.37 18.82
C ASP A 107 -7.95 23.13 17.33
N PRO A 108 -7.23 24.07 16.66
CA PRO A 108 -6.93 23.98 15.24
C PRO A 108 -6.09 22.75 14.85
N ASP A 109 -5.19 22.30 15.73
CA ASP A 109 -4.36 21.10 15.47
C ASP A 109 -5.25 19.85 15.46
N GLU A 110 -6.13 19.70 16.47
CA GLU A 110 -7.07 18.57 16.57
C GLU A 110 -7.98 18.48 15.34
N ASP A 111 -8.50 19.61 14.87
CA ASP A 111 -9.34 19.64 13.68
C ASP A 111 -8.56 19.28 12.43
N THR A 112 -7.30 19.69 12.34
CA THR A 112 -6.40 19.33 11.22
C THR A 112 -6.13 17.84 11.21
N TYR A 113 -5.83 17.22 12.35
CA TYR A 113 -5.66 15.76 12.45
C TYR A 113 -6.92 15.01 11.99
N LEU A 114 -8.10 15.46 12.42
CA LEU A 114 -9.38 14.86 11.99
C LEU A 114 -9.61 15.01 10.48
N VAL A 115 -9.28 16.16 9.89
CA VAL A 115 -9.37 16.36 8.43
C VAL A 115 -8.45 15.40 7.69
N TYR A 116 -7.21 15.20 8.17
CA TYR A 116 -6.24 14.28 7.56
C TYR A 116 -6.75 12.84 7.61
N LEU A 117 -7.20 12.37 8.77
CA LEU A 117 -7.75 11.03 8.94
C LEU A 117 -9.01 10.79 8.11
N LYS A 118 -9.96 11.75 8.14
CA LYS A 118 -11.19 11.67 7.33
C LYS A 118 -10.88 11.62 5.83
N THR A 119 -9.90 12.40 5.38
CA THR A 119 -9.46 12.40 3.98
C THR A 119 -8.84 11.08 3.58
N LEU A 120 -7.96 10.52 4.40
CA LEU A 120 -7.35 9.20 4.18
C LEU A 120 -8.43 8.11 4.07
N LEU A 121 -9.33 8.05 5.04
CA LEU A 121 -10.37 7.02 5.10
C LEU A 121 -11.43 7.15 3.99
N LYS A 122 -11.70 8.38 3.53
CA LYS A 122 -12.60 8.63 2.40
C LYS A 122 -11.98 8.22 1.05
N THR A 123 -10.67 8.38 0.89
CA THR A 123 -9.99 8.17 -0.39
C THR A 123 -9.23 6.85 -0.48
N GLY A 124 -8.97 6.21 0.65
CA GLY A 124 -8.18 4.98 0.74
C GLY A 124 -8.97 3.74 0.30
N PRO A 125 -8.41 2.90 -0.57
CA PRO A 125 -9.05 1.66 -1.00
C PRO A 125 -8.87 0.57 0.07
N MET A 126 -9.84 0.46 0.98
CA MET A 126 -9.84 -0.49 2.10
C MET A 126 -10.86 -1.61 1.86
N TYR A 127 -10.42 -2.84 2.12
CA TYR A 127 -11.22 -4.06 1.91
C TYR A 127 -11.18 -4.96 3.14
N PHE A 128 -12.28 -5.67 3.38
CA PHE A 128 -12.38 -6.67 4.44
C PHE A 128 -13.35 -7.80 4.08
N SER A 129 -13.26 -8.88 4.81
CA SER A 129 -14.26 -9.93 4.83
C SER A 129 -14.45 -10.45 6.26
N TYR A 130 -15.64 -10.94 6.56
CA TYR A 130 -15.93 -11.55 7.86
C TYR A 130 -15.45 -12.99 7.98
N THR A 131 -15.18 -13.63 6.85
CA THR A 131 -14.92 -15.07 6.80
C THR A 131 -13.68 -15.46 6.02
N PHE A 132 -13.02 -14.48 5.35
CA PHE A 132 -11.85 -14.71 4.52
C PHE A 132 -10.72 -13.75 4.90
N ASP A 133 -9.52 -14.26 5.06
CA ASP A 133 -8.35 -13.44 5.38
C ASP A 133 -7.74 -12.82 4.11
N LEU A 134 -8.04 -11.53 3.87
CA LEU A 134 -7.50 -10.79 2.73
C LEU A 134 -6.03 -10.41 2.90
N THR A 135 -5.48 -10.50 4.10
CA THR A 135 -4.10 -10.08 4.39
C THR A 135 -3.08 -11.15 4.00
N ASN A 136 -3.50 -12.40 3.92
CA ASN A 136 -2.66 -13.53 3.52
C ASN A 136 -2.91 -14.00 2.09
N SER A 137 -1.85 -14.50 1.42
CA SER A 137 -1.98 -15.19 0.14
C SER A 137 -2.70 -16.53 0.30
N PHE A 138 -3.24 -17.07 -0.78
CA PHE A 138 -3.88 -18.38 -0.76
C PHE A 138 -2.95 -19.48 -0.23
N GLN A 139 -1.66 -19.42 -0.59
CA GLN A 139 -0.67 -20.37 -0.08
C GLN A 139 -0.47 -20.26 1.43
N ARG A 140 -0.37 -19.04 2.00
CA ARG A 140 -0.22 -18.86 3.45
C ARG A 140 -1.50 -19.25 4.19
N GLN A 141 -2.67 -18.96 3.62
CA GLN A 141 -3.95 -19.40 4.20
C GLN A 141 -4.09 -20.91 4.28
N ALA A 142 -3.60 -21.64 3.26
CA ALA A 142 -3.66 -23.10 3.24
C ALA A 142 -2.86 -23.77 4.38
N THR A 143 -1.89 -23.05 4.96
CA THR A 143 -1.05 -23.52 6.08
C THR A 143 -1.42 -22.88 7.43
N SER A 144 -2.35 -21.93 7.45
CA SER A 144 -2.76 -21.23 8.66
C SER A 144 -3.73 -22.06 9.49
N ASP A 145 -3.68 -21.89 10.82
CA ASP A 145 -4.62 -22.54 11.74
C ASP A 145 -6.01 -21.89 11.63
N ALA A 146 -6.93 -22.58 10.95
CA ALA A 146 -8.29 -22.11 10.75
C ALA A 146 -9.14 -22.00 12.04
N SER A 147 -8.68 -22.55 13.16
CA SER A 147 -9.36 -22.45 14.46
C SER A 147 -9.19 -21.10 15.15
N GLN A 148 -8.16 -20.34 14.77
CA GLN A 148 -7.88 -19.03 15.34
C GLN A 148 -8.75 -17.92 14.72
N PRO A 149 -9.08 -16.85 15.50
CA PRO A 149 -9.77 -15.67 14.98
C PRO A 149 -9.04 -15.02 13.80
N LEU A 150 -9.78 -14.39 12.87
CA LEU A 150 -9.20 -13.76 11.68
C LEU A 150 -8.07 -12.78 12.00
N TRP A 151 -8.21 -11.96 13.04
CA TRP A 151 -7.22 -10.95 13.40
C TRP A 151 -5.89 -11.55 13.90
N GLN A 152 -5.91 -12.75 14.49
CA GLN A 152 -4.69 -13.45 14.93
C GLN A 152 -3.95 -14.09 13.77
N ARG A 153 -4.67 -14.52 12.74
CA ARG A 153 -4.10 -15.10 11.51
C ARG A 153 -3.60 -14.04 10.54
N ALA A 154 -4.10 -12.81 10.66
CA ALA A 154 -3.82 -11.72 9.74
C ALA A 154 -2.31 -11.42 9.65
N ASP A 155 -1.80 -11.29 8.42
CA ASP A 155 -0.41 -10.88 8.17
C ASP A 155 -0.18 -9.45 8.69
N ASP A 156 0.75 -9.30 9.60
CA ASP A 156 1.04 -8.04 10.26
C ASP A 156 1.34 -6.90 9.27
N ARG A 157 2.02 -7.22 8.18
CA ARG A 157 2.38 -6.26 7.15
C ARG A 157 1.17 -5.62 6.47
N PHE A 158 0.06 -6.34 6.39
CA PHE A 158 -1.13 -5.96 5.62
C PHE A 158 -2.39 -5.76 6.47
N PHE A 159 -2.31 -5.92 7.78
CA PHE A 159 -3.36 -5.58 8.74
C PHE A 159 -3.34 -4.07 9.02
N TRP A 160 -3.94 -3.29 8.12
CA TRP A 160 -3.78 -1.84 8.10
C TRP A 160 -4.32 -1.09 9.30
N ASN A 161 -5.42 -1.54 9.89
CA ASN A 161 -5.98 -0.94 11.10
C ASN A 161 -5.42 -1.53 12.40
N LYS A 162 -4.31 -2.30 12.36
CA LYS A 162 -3.75 -2.95 13.56
C LYS A 162 -3.39 -1.96 14.66
N PHE A 163 -2.79 -0.81 14.31
CA PHE A 163 -2.42 0.21 15.30
C PHE A 163 -3.65 0.75 16.03
N ILE A 164 -4.68 1.18 15.31
CA ILE A 164 -5.89 1.72 15.94
C ILE A 164 -6.75 0.63 16.61
N SER A 165 -6.55 -0.65 16.29
CA SER A 165 -7.16 -1.79 16.98
C SER A 165 -6.37 -2.22 18.22
N SER A 166 -5.20 -1.62 18.50
CA SER A 166 -4.27 -2.07 19.55
C SER A 166 -4.93 -2.09 20.93
N SER A 167 -5.74 -1.08 21.29
CA SER A 167 -6.45 -1.03 22.56
C SER A 167 -7.38 -2.24 22.78
N MET A 168 -8.08 -2.68 21.73
CA MET A 168 -8.94 -3.88 21.77
C MET A 168 -8.09 -5.16 21.83
N ILE A 169 -6.97 -5.19 21.09
CA ILE A 169 -6.03 -6.32 21.10
C ILE A 169 -5.35 -6.45 22.47
N ASP A 170 -4.93 -5.34 23.08
CA ASP A 170 -4.32 -5.33 24.41
C ASP A 170 -5.32 -5.76 25.48
N PHE A 171 -6.57 -5.32 25.40
CA PHE A 171 -7.65 -5.81 26.26
C PHE A 171 -7.86 -7.33 26.09
N ARG A 172 -7.87 -7.83 24.84
CA ARG A 172 -7.97 -9.26 24.52
C ARG A 172 -6.84 -10.09 25.17
N LEU A 173 -5.64 -9.53 25.19
CA LEU A 173 -4.43 -10.18 25.75
C LEU A 173 -4.27 -9.96 27.26
N GLY A 174 -5.19 -9.23 27.90
CA GLY A 174 -5.08 -8.91 29.31
C GLY A 174 -3.98 -7.89 29.66
N LYS A 175 -3.54 -7.11 28.68
CA LYS A 175 -2.50 -6.06 28.83
C LYS A 175 -3.04 -4.66 29.06
N ALA A 176 -4.36 -4.50 29.25
CA ALA A 176 -4.99 -3.18 29.39
C ALA A 176 -4.41 -2.41 30.61
N SER A 177 -4.08 -1.16 30.38
CA SER A 177 -3.36 -0.29 31.32
C SER A 177 -4.11 -0.09 32.64
N GLY A 178 -3.44 -0.33 33.76
CA GLY A 178 -3.80 0.17 35.09
C GLY A 178 -4.66 -0.73 35.97
N ARG A 179 -5.16 -1.85 35.52
CA ARG A 179 -5.79 -2.87 36.38
C ARG A 179 -5.17 -4.22 36.08
N ILE A 180 -4.84 -4.98 37.11
CA ILE A 180 -4.47 -6.40 37.01
C ILE A 180 -5.68 -7.07 36.37
N SER A 181 -5.58 -7.34 35.09
CA SER A 181 -6.69 -7.85 34.30
C SER A 181 -6.87 -9.33 34.62
N SER A 182 -8.10 -9.71 34.76
CA SER A 182 -8.57 -11.10 34.83
C SER A 182 -8.26 -11.80 33.50
N GLY A 183 -7.05 -12.25 33.24
CA GLY A 183 -6.71 -13.11 32.11
C GLY A 183 -7.14 -12.64 30.71
N ALA A 184 -6.91 -13.49 29.72
CA ALA A 184 -7.30 -13.25 28.33
C ALA A 184 -8.84 -13.14 28.17
N GLN A 185 -9.29 -12.20 27.31
CA GLN A 185 -10.72 -11.90 27.08
C GLN A 185 -11.16 -12.30 25.65
N PRO A 186 -11.33 -13.59 25.35
CA PRO A 186 -11.63 -14.05 23.99
C PRO A 186 -12.97 -13.57 23.43
N ALA A 187 -13.89 -13.17 24.28
CA ALA A 187 -15.21 -12.69 23.85
C ALA A 187 -15.18 -11.35 23.09
N ILE A 188 -14.04 -10.63 23.06
CA ILE A 188 -13.86 -9.43 22.22
C ILE A 188 -13.47 -9.77 20.76
N ASP A 189 -13.00 -10.98 20.50
CA ASP A 189 -12.51 -11.36 19.16
C ASP A 189 -13.48 -11.02 18.01
N PRO A 190 -14.82 -11.16 18.14
CA PRO A 190 -15.78 -10.81 17.08
C PRO A 190 -15.86 -9.31 16.76
N TYR A 191 -15.32 -8.44 17.61
CA TYR A 191 -15.30 -7.00 17.39
C TYR A 191 -14.03 -6.52 16.67
N ILE A 192 -13.00 -7.38 16.54
CA ILE A 192 -11.74 -7.05 15.88
C ILE A 192 -11.78 -7.52 14.43
N LEU A 193 -11.88 -6.58 13.50
CA LEU A 193 -12.00 -6.85 12.07
C LEU A 193 -10.74 -6.37 11.33
N PRO A 194 -9.91 -7.28 10.79
CA PRO A 194 -8.76 -6.89 9.97
C PRO A 194 -9.19 -6.25 8.65
N VAL A 195 -8.55 -5.15 8.29
CA VAL A 195 -8.77 -4.44 7.04
C VAL A 195 -7.48 -4.38 6.23
N MET A 196 -7.57 -4.76 4.96
CA MET A 196 -6.49 -4.65 3.97
C MET A 196 -6.60 -3.33 3.22
N TYR A 197 -5.46 -2.67 2.97
CA TYR A 197 -5.38 -1.50 2.10
C TYR A 197 -4.66 -1.87 0.80
N GLY A 198 -5.25 -1.55 -0.36
CA GLY A 198 -4.64 -1.85 -1.64
C GLY A 198 -5.65 -1.95 -2.79
N MET A 199 -5.43 -2.88 -3.70
CA MET A 199 -6.31 -3.12 -4.85
C MET A 199 -6.85 -4.54 -4.80
N LEU A 200 -8.13 -4.69 -5.09
CA LEU A 200 -8.79 -5.98 -5.26
C LEU A 200 -9.67 -5.94 -6.50
N SER A 201 -9.49 -6.90 -7.38
CA SER A 201 -10.39 -7.18 -8.51
C SER A 201 -10.77 -8.65 -8.51
N ILE A 202 -12.05 -8.92 -8.63
CA ILE A 202 -12.62 -10.26 -8.76
C ILE A 202 -13.47 -10.23 -10.04
N THR A 203 -13.10 -11.01 -11.04
CA THR A 203 -13.74 -10.96 -12.35
C THR A 203 -14.05 -12.38 -12.82
N ASN A 204 -15.34 -12.69 -12.95
CA ASN A 204 -15.76 -13.93 -13.58
C ASN A 204 -15.59 -13.79 -15.09
N THR A 205 -14.93 -14.75 -15.71
CA THR A 205 -14.55 -14.73 -17.12
C THR A 205 -14.45 -16.15 -17.67
N SER A 206 -14.10 -16.27 -18.93
CA SER A 206 -13.80 -17.56 -19.55
C SER A 206 -12.58 -17.46 -20.43
N ILE A 207 -11.88 -18.57 -20.64
CA ILE A 207 -10.80 -18.71 -21.60
C ILE A 207 -11.00 -20.01 -22.39
N LYS A 208 -10.99 -19.91 -23.71
CA LYS A 208 -11.26 -21.08 -24.59
C LYS A 208 -12.53 -21.86 -24.19
N GLY A 209 -13.55 -21.16 -23.73
CA GLY A 209 -14.83 -21.76 -23.30
C GLY A 209 -14.85 -22.31 -21.86
N ASN A 210 -13.73 -22.29 -21.13
CA ASN A 210 -13.65 -22.73 -19.75
C ASN A 210 -13.90 -21.55 -18.81
N SER A 211 -14.94 -21.64 -17.99
CA SER A 211 -15.29 -20.61 -17.00
C SER A 211 -14.30 -20.61 -15.84
N LEU A 212 -13.89 -19.42 -15.42
CA LEU A 212 -12.99 -19.23 -14.29
C LEU A 212 -13.22 -17.87 -13.61
N THR A 213 -12.82 -17.75 -12.36
CA THR A 213 -12.74 -16.47 -11.65
C THR A 213 -11.29 -15.98 -11.64
N PHE A 214 -11.03 -14.86 -12.31
CA PHE A 214 -9.75 -14.20 -12.26
C PHE A 214 -9.70 -13.21 -11.10
N VAL A 215 -8.66 -13.30 -10.27
CA VAL A 215 -8.49 -12.47 -9.08
C VAL A 215 -7.13 -11.78 -9.12
N LEU A 216 -7.11 -10.48 -8.86
CA LEU A 216 -5.88 -9.73 -8.63
C LEU A 216 -6.00 -8.97 -7.31
N VAL A 217 -5.10 -9.26 -6.37
CA VAL A 217 -5.02 -8.59 -5.08
C VAL A 217 -3.65 -7.95 -4.97
N THR A 218 -3.60 -6.65 -4.70
CA THR A 218 -2.36 -5.96 -4.31
C THR A 218 -2.51 -5.44 -2.90
N ARG A 219 -1.71 -5.99 -1.98
CA ARG A 219 -1.66 -5.64 -0.56
C ARG A 219 -0.54 -4.65 -0.32
N ARG A 220 -0.85 -3.46 0.14
CA ARG A 220 0.15 -2.46 0.51
C ARG A 220 0.56 -2.64 1.96
N SER A 221 1.88 -2.71 2.21
CA SER A 221 2.40 -2.77 3.57
C SER A 221 2.02 -1.52 4.37
N ARG A 222 1.69 -1.73 5.66
CA ARG A 222 1.49 -0.65 6.64
C ARG A 222 2.82 -0.08 7.15
N HIS A 223 3.90 -0.85 7.04
CA HIS A 223 5.23 -0.44 7.46
C HIS A 223 5.86 0.46 6.40
N ARG A 224 6.55 1.49 6.84
CA ARG A 224 7.19 2.52 6.01
C ARG A 224 6.28 3.01 4.85
N THR A 225 5.00 3.10 5.13
CA THR A 225 4.03 3.63 4.18
C THR A 225 4.21 5.12 4.03
N GLY A 226 4.15 5.61 2.80
CA GLY A 226 4.26 7.04 2.59
C GLY A 226 4.02 7.48 1.16
N THR A 227 4.31 8.74 0.92
CA THR A 227 4.20 9.41 -0.37
C THR A 227 5.55 9.47 -1.07
N ARG A 228 5.54 9.80 -2.36
CA ARG A 228 6.67 9.66 -3.28
C ARG A 228 7.97 10.29 -2.79
N TYR A 229 7.93 11.54 -2.30
CA TYR A 229 9.14 12.24 -1.87
C TYR A 229 9.39 12.18 -0.37
N MET A 230 8.39 11.78 0.43
CA MET A 230 8.53 11.69 1.88
C MET A 230 8.99 10.31 2.35
N SER A 231 8.81 9.27 1.55
CA SER A 231 9.21 7.91 1.90
C SER A 231 9.99 7.27 0.76
N ARG A 232 11.28 6.99 0.98
CA ARG A 232 12.22 6.34 0.06
C ARG A 232 13.08 5.34 0.81
N GLY A 233 13.66 4.40 0.07
CA GLY A 233 14.64 3.45 0.62
C GLY A 233 14.09 2.55 1.72
N ILE A 234 14.94 2.22 2.67
CA ILE A 234 14.71 1.32 3.80
C ILE A 234 14.75 2.09 5.13
N ASP A 235 14.09 1.58 6.19
CA ASP A 235 14.26 2.03 7.58
C ASP A 235 15.18 1.07 8.36
N GLU A 236 15.45 1.39 9.61
CA GLU A 236 16.33 0.61 10.49
C GLU A 236 15.72 -0.75 10.89
N GLU A 237 14.39 -0.89 10.79
CA GLU A 237 13.66 -2.13 11.02
C GLU A 237 13.64 -3.08 9.81
N GLY A 238 14.16 -2.64 8.65
CA GLY A 238 14.21 -3.44 7.43
C GLY A 238 12.99 -3.28 6.52
N HIS A 239 12.12 -2.30 6.79
CA HIS A 239 10.96 -2.06 5.94
C HIS A 239 11.33 -1.13 4.79
N VAL A 240 10.95 -1.51 3.57
CA VAL A 240 11.20 -0.67 2.39
C VAL A 240 9.96 0.13 2.02
N SER A 241 10.19 1.36 1.56
CA SER A 241 9.11 2.24 1.09
C SER A 241 8.35 1.63 -0.08
N ASN A 242 7.04 1.89 -0.14
CA ASN A 242 6.13 1.43 -1.19
C ASN A 242 6.18 -0.10 -1.43
N PHE A 243 6.31 -0.87 -0.34
CA PHE A 243 6.25 -2.32 -0.43
C PHE A 243 4.81 -2.76 -0.69
N ASN A 244 4.64 -3.57 -1.74
CA ASN A 244 3.37 -4.21 -2.06
C ASN A 244 3.60 -5.67 -2.43
N GLU A 245 2.72 -6.53 -1.96
CA GLU A 245 2.57 -7.91 -2.40
C GLU A 245 1.40 -7.99 -3.37
N THR A 246 1.65 -8.43 -4.59
CA THR A 246 0.62 -8.62 -5.62
C THR A 246 0.42 -10.11 -5.87
N GLU A 247 -0.79 -10.59 -5.65
CA GLU A 247 -1.20 -11.95 -5.88
C GLU A 247 -2.21 -12.01 -7.02
N GLN A 248 -1.87 -12.77 -8.06
CA GLN A 248 -2.75 -13.08 -9.17
C GLN A 248 -3.21 -14.53 -9.04
N SER A 249 -4.51 -14.75 -9.09
CA SER A 249 -5.07 -16.09 -8.91
C SER A 249 -6.14 -16.42 -9.94
N VAL A 250 -6.27 -17.69 -10.24
CA VAL A 250 -7.36 -18.29 -11.01
C VAL A 250 -8.07 -19.29 -10.13
N ILE A 251 -9.38 -19.18 -10.05
CA ILE A 251 -10.24 -20.13 -9.33
C ILE A 251 -11.12 -20.82 -10.33
N LEU A 252 -11.04 -22.14 -10.36
CA LEU A 252 -11.86 -23.01 -11.19
C LEU A 252 -12.94 -23.71 -10.35
N ASN A 253 -14.08 -23.99 -10.94
CA ASN A 253 -15.20 -24.65 -10.28
C ASN A 253 -15.70 -23.90 -9.02
N ASP A 254 -15.63 -22.57 -9.04
CA ASP A 254 -16.13 -21.73 -7.94
C ASP A 254 -17.65 -21.49 -8.07
N SER A 255 -18.43 -22.55 -7.96
CA SER A 255 -19.88 -22.51 -8.05
C SER A 255 -20.53 -21.63 -6.98
N ALA A 256 -19.90 -21.58 -5.79
CA ALA A 256 -20.37 -20.77 -4.67
C ALA A 256 -20.20 -19.25 -4.88
N SER A 257 -19.26 -18.84 -5.72
CA SER A 257 -18.98 -17.41 -6.01
C SER A 257 -19.61 -16.94 -7.31
N SER A 258 -19.71 -17.81 -8.32
CA SER A 258 -20.16 -17.43 -9.66
C SER A 258 -21.68 -17.27 -9.77
N GLY A 259 -22.45 -17.90 -8.88
CA GLY A 259 -23.92 -17.95 -9.00
C GLY A 259 -24.42 -18.62 -10.28
N MET A 260 -23.50 -19.16 -11.08
CA MET A 260 -23.84 -19.93 -12.28
C MET A 260 -24.22 -21.34 -11.85
N THR A 261 -25.44 -21.73 -12.21
CA THR A 261 -25.82 -23.14 -12.19
C THR A 261 -24.83 -23.89 -13.05
N THR A 262 -24.27 -24.95 -12.49
CA THR A 262 -23.35 -25.88 -13.11
C THR A 262 -23.86 -26.28 -14.51
N PHE A 263 -23.20 -25.78 -15.55
CA PHE A 263 -23.29 -26.40 -16.85
C PHE A 263 -22.60 -27.76 -16.77
N ALA A 264 -23.06 -28.74 -17.54
CA ALA A 264 -22.64 -30.14 -17.56
C ALA A 264 -21.14 -30.41 -17.86
N GLY A 265 -20.26 -29.54 -17.38
CA GLY A 265 -18.80 -29.58 -17.46
C GLY A 265 -18.15 -29.40 -16.11
N ASP A 266 -18.75 -29.84 -15.04
CA ASP A 266 -18.36 -29.73 -13.64
C ASP A 266 -17.13 -30.56 -13.26
N GLN A 267 -16.32 -30.91 -14.23
CA GLN A 267 -15.15 -31.76 -14.06
C GLN A 267 -13.90 -30.95 -14.33
N GLY A 268 -12.99 -30.90 -13.36
CA GLY A 268 -11.66 -30.35 -13.54
C GLY A 268 -10.92 -31.00 -14.73
N PHE A 269 -9.94 -30.34 -15.29
CA PHE A 269 -9.24 -30.79 -16.49
C PHE A 269 -7.89 -31.41 -16.15
N GLN A 270 -7.62 -32.59 -16.64
CA GLN A 270 -6.30 -33.19 -16.67
C GLN A 270 -6.04 -33.68 -18.10
N ASN A 271 -4.98 -33.16 -18.76
CA ASN A 271 -4.61 -33.50 -20.16
C ASN A 271 -5.75 -33.30 -21.18
N GLY A 272 -6.53 -32.22 -21.04
CA GLY A 272 -7.68 -31.95 -21.95
C GLY A 272 -8.87 -32.85 -21.77
N LYS A 273 -8.90 -33.69 -20.73
CA LYS A 273 -10.03 -34.50 -20.31
C LYS A 273 -10.56 -34.00 -18.97
N PRO A 274 -11.88 -33.96 -18.77
CA PRO A 274 -12.48 -33.64 -17.49
C PRO A 274 -12.00 -34.64 -16.43
N VAL A 275 -11.41 -34.13 -15.34
CA VAL A 275 -11.12 -34.95 -14.15
C VAL A 275 -12.33 -34.86 -13.25
N GLY A 276 -12.93 -36.00 -12.95
CA GLY A 276 -14.13 -36.09 -12.13
C GLY A 276 -13.92 -35.53 -10.73
N GLY A 277 -14.62 -34.43 -10.42
CA GLY A 277 -14.68 -33.77 -9.12
C GLY A 277 -15.16 -32.34 -9.27
N SER A 278 -16.23 -31.97 -8.55
CA SER A 278 -16.76 -30.59 -8.47
C SER A 278 -15.94 -29.73 -7.51
N GLU A 279 -14.70 -30.11 -7.20
CA GLU A 279 -13.87 -29.47 -6.19
C GLU A 279 -13.32 -28.14 -6.72
N THR A 280 -13.41 -27.11 -5.89
CA THR A 280 -12.85 -25.79 -6.21
C THR A 280 -11.32 -25.86 -6.23
N GLN A 281 -10.71 -25.42 -7.33
CA GLN A 281 -9.26 -25.38 -7.50
C GLN A 281 -8.79 -23.93 -7.52
N VAL A 282 -7.70 -23.65 -6.81
CA VAL A 282 -7.07 -22.33 -6.74
C VAL A 282 -5.63 -22.42 -7.21
N LEU A 283 -5.30 -21.65 -8.24
CA LEU A 283 -3.92 -21.44 -8.67
C LEU A 283 -3.56 -19.99 -8.38
N SER A 284 -2.41 -19.78 -7.75
CA SER A 284 -2.00 -18.43 -7.29
C SER A 284 -0.52 -18.20 -7.53
N TYR A 285 -0.19 -16.97 -7.93
CA TYR A 285 1.18 -16.51 -8.13
C TYR A 285 1.38 -15.16 -7.45
N VAL A 286 2.37 -15.11 -6.55
CA VAL A 286 2.72 -13.93 -5.75
C VAL A 286 3.98 -13.27 -6.31
N GLN A 287 3.95 -11.95 -6.40
CA GLN A 287 5.07 -11.08 -6.74
C GLN A 287 5.16 -9.95 -5.72
N THR A 288 6.35 -9.40 -5.51
CA THR A 288 6.53 -8.24 -4.63
C THR A 288 7.12 -7.05 -5.37
N ARG A 289 6.87 -5.85 -4.86
CA ARG A 289 7.54 -4.62 -5.27
C ARG A 289 7.87 -3.77 -4.05
N GLY A 290 8.94 -3.00 -4.13
CA GLY A 290 9.34 -2.10 -3.07
C GLY A 290 10.59 -1.31 -3.45
N SER A 291 10.88 -0.26 -2.71
CA SER A 291 12.05 0.57 -2.93
C SER A 291 13.35 -0.23 -2.81
N VAL A 292 14.43 0.30 -3.36
CA VAL A 292 15.79 -0.26 -3.18
C VAL A 292 16.13 -0.25 -1.69
N PRO A 293 16.59 -1.38 -1.11
CA PRO A 293 16.85 -1.53 0.32
C PRO A 293 18.22 -0.90 0.72
N ALA A 294 18.31 0.41 0.57
CA ALA A 294 19.42 1.25 0.99
C ALA A 294 18.86 2.53 1.63
N PHE A 295 19.66 3.22 2.44
CA PHE A 295 19.27 4.52 2.97
C PHE A 295 19.46 5.60 1.90
N TRP A 296 18.37 6.01 1.27
CA TRP A 296 18.39 7.07 0.28
C TRP A 296 17.12 7.92 0.33
N ALA A 297 17.23 9.19 -0.09
CA ALA A 297 16.16 10.17 -0.09
C ALA A 297 16.24 11.09 -1.30
N GLU A 298 15.13 11.72 -1.65
CA GLU A 298 15.03 12.79 -2.63
C GLU A 298 14.64 14.08 -1.93
N ILE A 299 15.54 15.08 -1.97
CA ILE A 299 15.26 16.41 -1.40
C ILE A 299 14.51 17.23 -2.43
N ASN A 300 13.27 17.54 -2.09
CA ASN A 300 12.38 18.34 -2.92
C ASN A 300 12.69 19.85 -2.75
N THR A 301 12.89 20.54 -3.87
CA THR A 301 13.26 21.97 -3.91
C THR A 301 12.53 22.71 -5.03
N LEU A 302 11.28 22.32 -5.36
CA LEU A 302 10.53 22.78 -6.53
C LEU A 302 11.17 22.46 -7.89
N LYS A 303 12.36 21.88 -7.92
CA LYS A 303 12.96 21.45 -9.20
C LYS A 303 12.23 20.21 -9.70
N TYR A 304 12.06 20.12 -11.02
CA TYR A 304 11.43 18.96 -11.65
C TYR A 304 12.14 17.64 -11.29
N THR A 305 13.47 17.69 -11.10
CA THR A 305 14.29 16.58 -10.63
C THR A 305 14.87 16.90 -9.27
N PRO A 306 14.35 16.32 -8.16
CA PRO A 306 14.88 16.52 -6.83
C PRO A 306 16.35 16.06 -6.70
N LYS A 307 17.06 16.60 -5.70
CA LYS A 307 18.43 16.18 -5.40
C LYS A 307 18.40 14.81 -4.71
N LEU A 308 19.12 13.84 -5.26
CA LEU A 308 19.26 12.51 -4.68
C LEU A 308 20.38 12.51 -3.62
N GLN A 309 20.07 11.97 -2.45
CA GLN A 309 21.03 11.65 -1.39
C GLN A 309 21.01 10.15 -1.11
N ILE A 310 22.20 9.58 -0.88
CA ILE A 310 22.40 8.18 -0.48
C ILE A 310 23.44 8.19 0.63
N ARG A 311 23.14 7.53 1.76
CA ARG A 311 24.11 7.28 2.84
C ARG A 311 25.09 6.18 2.42
N GLY A 312 26.19 6.04 3.15
CA GLY A 312 27.15 4.94 2.95
C GLY A 312 26.44 3.58 2.98
N VAL A 313 26.77 2.72 2.03
CA VAL A 313 26.07 1.44 1.83
C VAL A 313 26.22 0.54 3.06
N GLU A 314 27.37 0.58 3.72
CA GLU A 314 27.68 -0.20 4.93
C GLU A 314 26.67 0.07 6.05
N SER A 315 26.20 1.30 6.19
CA SER A 315 25.20 1.67 7.19
C SER A 315 23.82 1.02 6.97
N ALA A 316 23.52 0.62 5.73
CA ALA A 316 22.25 0.01 5.37
C ALA A 316 22.26 -1.53 5.53
N ILE A 317 23.44 -2.17 5.69
CA ILE A 317 23.55 -3.63 5.75
C ILE A 317 22.72 -4.26 6.88
N PRO A 318 22.71 -3.75 8.13
CA PRO A 318 21.88 -4.34 9.18
C PRO A 318 20.39 -4.32 8.84
N ALA A 319 19.89 -3.21 8.28
CA ALA A 319 18.51 -3.08 7.85
C ALA A 319 18.20 -3.98 6.63
N ALA A 320 19.11 -4.05 5.65
CA ALA A 320 18.97 -4.91 4.51
C ALA A 320 18.96 -6.40 4.90
N LYS A 321 19.76 -6.81 5.90
CA LYS A 321 19.70 -8.17 6.48
C LYS A 321 18.31 -8.47 7.03
N LYS A 322 17.74 -7.59 7.86
CA LYS A 322 16.37 -7.75 8.37
C LYS A 322 15.36 -7.92 7.22
N HIS A 323 15.44 -7.06 6.22
CA HIS A 323 14.55 -7.11 5.06
C HIS A 323 14.64 -8.44 4.31
N PHE A 324 15.83 -8.85 3.92
CA PHE A 324 15.99 -10.06 3.11
C PHE A 324 15.79 -11.33 3.92
N ASN A 325 16.08 -11.33 5.22
CA ASN A 325 15.73 -12.44 6.11
C ASN A 325 14.21 -12.69 6.14
N GLU A 326 13.42 -11.61 6.25
CA GLU A 326 11.96 -11.72 6.14
C GLU A 326 11.53 -12.24 4.75
N GLN A 327 12.12 -11.68 3.67
CA GLN A 327 11.74 -12.07 2.31
C GLN A 327 12.10 -13.54 2.02
N ILE A 328 13.28 -14.02 2.41
CA ILE A 328 13.69 -15.42 2.23
C ILE A 328 12.79 -16.34 3.06
N LYS A 329 12.52 -15.99 4.32
CA LYS A 329 11.66 -16.79 5.20
C LYS A 329 10.24 -16.94 4.65
N LEU A 330 9.69 -15.89 4.03
CA LEU A 330 8.31 -15.87 3.54
C LEU A 330 8.15 -16.47 2.14
N TYR A 331 9.15 -16.29 1.27
CA TYR A 331 9.01 -16.57 -0.15
C TYR A 331 10.07 -17.54 -0.72
N GLY A 332 11.10 -17.89 0.05
CA GLY A 332 12.21 -18.72 -0.43
C GLY A 332 13.16 -17.96 -1.34
N GLU A 333 13.36 -18.45 -2.57
CA GLU A 333 14.24 -17.81 -3.57
C GLU A 333 13.71 -16.43 -3.97
N ASN A 334 14.57 -15.43 -3.99
CA ASN A 334 14.22 -14.04 -4.29
C ASN A 334 14.95 -13.56 -5.56
N TYR A 335 14.23 -13.41 -6.65
CA TYR A 335 14.72 -12.81 -7.90
C TYR A 335 14.52 -11.31 -7.85
N MET A 336 15.59 -10.57 -7.57
CA MET A 336 15.58 -9.12 -7.38
C MET A 336 15.76 -8.39 -8.71
N VAL A 337 14.66 -8.08 -9.38
CA VAL A 337 14.65 -7.42 -10.69
C VAL A 337 14.74 -5.90 -10.51
N ASN A 338 15.91 -5.34 -10.84
CA ASN A 338 16.17 -3.91 -10.77
C ASN A 338 15.98 -3.22 -12.13
N LEU A 339 14.98 -2.33 -12.22
CA LEU A 339 14.59 -1.59 -13.44
C LEU A 339 15.05 -0.12 -13.42
N VAL A 340 15.95 0.24 -12.52
CA VAL A 340 16.53 1.58 -12.41
C VAL A 340 17.43 1.87 -13.62
N ASN A 341 17.43 3.09 -14.14
CA ASN A 341 18.22 3.46 -15.29
C ASN A 341 19.74 3.37 -15.02
N GLN A 342 20.50 2.92 -16.02
CA GLN A 342 21.95 2.79 -15.94
C GLN A 342 22.69 4.14 -16.00
N LYS A 343 22.02 5.21 -16.43
CA LYS A 343 22.63 6.54 -16.62
C LYS A 343 21.98 7.60 -15.77
N GLY A 344 22.72 8.67 -15.52
CA GLY A 344 22.24 9.83 -14.79
C GLY A 344 22.12 9.56 -13.27
N ARG A 345 21.19 10.27 -12.62
CA ARG A 345 21.03 10.22 -11.16
C ARG A 345 20.61 8.85 -10.62
N GLU A 346 19.85 8.07 -11.40
CA GLU A 346 19.36 6.75 -10.99
C GLU A 346 20.51 5.72 -10.88
N MET A 347 21.63 5.91 -11.61
CA MET A 347 22.80 5.03 -11.57
C MET A 347 23.33 4.84 -10.15
N ARG A 348 23.38 5.90 -9.33
CA ARG A 348 23.85 5.81 -7.94
C ARG A 348 22.97 4.88 -7.08
N VAL A 349 21.65 4.86 -7.31
CA VAL A 349 20.72 3.94 -6.62
C VAL A 349 20.95 2.50 -7.07
N LYS A 350 21.23 2.29 -8.37
CA LYS A 350 21.62 0.98 -8.92
C LYS A 350 22.87 0.46 -8.24
N GLU A 351 23.94 1.27 -8.22
CA GLU A 351 25.24 0.90 -7.62
C GLU A 351 25.11 0.59 -6.12
N ALA A 352 24.31 1.39 -5.39
CA ALA A 352 24.03 1.13 -3.98
C ALA A 352 23.35 -0.23 -3.78
N TYR A 353 22.38 -0.59 -4.63
CA TYR A 353 21.71 -1.88 -4.52
C TYR A 353 22.66 -3.06 -4.83
N GLU A 354 23.44 -2.93 -5.88
CA GLU A 354 24.45 -3.97 -6.25
C GLU A 354 25.46 -4.17 -5.12
N SER A 355 25.91 -3.07 -4.50
CA SER A 355 26.83 -3.14 -3.36
C SER A 355 26.20 -3.79 -2.14
N VAL A 356 24.91 -3.47 -1.81
CA VAL A 356 24.19 -4.15 -0.73
C VAL A 356 24.14 -5.65 -0.95
N VAL A 357 23.74 -6.10 -2.15
CA VAL A 357 23.61 -7.53 -2.46
C VAL A 357 24.97 -8.21 -2.39
N LYS A 358 26.00 -7.60 -2.97
CA LYS A 358 27.37 -8.13 -2.93
C LYS A 358 27.88 -8.29 -1.49
N MET A 359 27.65 -7.28 -0.62
CA MET A 359 28.06 -7.35 0.79
C MET A 359 27.29 -8.41 1.58
N LEU A 360 26.00 -8.67 1.25
CA LEU A 360 25.24 -9.72 1.89
C LEU A 360 25.72 -11.12 1.50
N GLN A 361 26.18 -11.28 0.26
CA GLN A 361 26.65 -12.55 -0.29
C GLN A 361 28.16 -12.80 -0.05
N SER A 362 28.93 -11.77 0.39
CA SER A 362 30.33 -11.95 0.75
C SER A 362 30.48 -12.77 2.03
N ASP A 363 31.39 -13.74 2.00
CA ASP A 363 31.62 -14.63 3.13
C ASP A 363 32.22 -13.86 4.32
N PRO A 364 31.73 -13.98 5.55
CA PRO A 364 32.28 -13.29 6.72
C PRO A 364 33.71 -13.70 7.08
N GLU A 365 34.24 -14.80 6.52
CA GLU A 365 35.63 -15.19 6.73
C GLU A 365 36.66 -14.34 5.96
N VAL A 366 36.28 -13.72 4.84
CA VAL A 366 37.15 -12.81 4.08
C VAL A 366 37.33 -11.46 4.75
N GLU A 367 36.35 -11.02 5.57
CA GLU A 367 36.46 -9.77 6.33
C GLU A 367 37.42 -9.89 7.53
N LYS A 368 37.68 -11.09 8.05
CA LYS A 368 38.59 -11.28 9.18
C LYS A 368 40.07 -11.16 8.78
N GLU A 369 40.41 -11.43 7.54
CA GLU A 369 41.80 -11.27 7.06
C GLU A 369 42.20 -9.81 6.76
N SER A 370 41.23 -8.93 6.48
CA SER A 370 41.49 -7.51 6.21
C SER A 370 41.44 -6.61 7.46
N SER A 371 40.89 -7.07 8.58
CA SER A 371 40.70 -6.29 9.80
C SER A 371 41.65 -6.65 10.95
N SER A 372 42.78 -7.34 10.69
CA SER A 372 43.75 -7.69 11.73
C SER A 372 44.59 -6.51 12.28
N ARG A 373 44.10 -5.27 12.17
CA ARG A 373 44.71 -4.08 12.79
C ARG A 373 43.65 -3.21 13.42
N THR A 374 43.01 -3.68 14.46
CA THR A 374 42.53 -2.89 15.62
C THR A 374 41.75 -3.82 16.53
N GLU A 375 42.36 -4.21 17.63
CA GLU A 375 41.66 -4.80 18.76
C GLU A 375 40.71 -3.75 19.32
N GLU A 376 39.39 -4.02 19.32
CA GLU A 376 38.47 -3.88 20.45
C GLU A 376 37.04 -4.15 19.99
N LYS A 377 36.43 -5.13 20.68
CA LYS A 377 35.02 -5.51 20.64
C LYS A 377 34.46 -6.05 19.33
N ALA A 378 34.79 -7.30 19.04
CA ALA A 378 33.94 -8.15 18.22
C ALA A 378 32.60 -8.36 18.95
N THR A 379 31.58 -7.58 18.58
CA THR A 379 30.21 -7.94 18.87
C THR A 379 29.95 -9.26 18.15
N VAL A 380 29.56 -10.29 18.90
CA VAL A 380 29.14 -11.58 18.36
C VAL A 380 28.05 -11.29 17.32
N ILE A 381 28.40 -11.39 16.05
CA ILE A 381 27.47 -11.26 14.94
C ILE A 381 26.79 -12.60 14.80
N ASP A 382 25.50 -12.55 15.06
CA ASP A 382 24.44 -13.50 14.83
C ASP A 382 24.83 -14.75 14.00
N SER A 383 24.90 -15.87 14.70
CA SER A 383 24.87 -17.21 14.12
C SER A 383 23.45 -17.72 13.82
N GLU A 384 22.46 -16.79 13.62
CA GLU A 384 21.07 -17.19 13.43
C GLU A 384 20.78 -17.88 12.08
N HIS A 385 21.67 -17.77 11.09
CA HIS A 385 21.44 -18.34 9.75
C HIS A 385 22.61 -19.20 9.28
N PRO A 386 22.32 -20.31 8.56
CA PRO A 386 23.35 -21.19 8.02
C PRO A 386 24.21 -20.46 6.96
N LYS A 387 25.46 -20.91 6.75
CA LYS A 387 26.30 -20.47 5.64
C LYS A 387 25.52 -20.59 4.33
N GLY A 388 25.64 -19.58 3.44
CA GLY A 388 24.93 -19.57 2.16
C GLY A 388 23.47 -19.09 2.24
N TRP A 389 22.99 -18.54 3.39
CA TRP A 389 21.63 -18.05 3.53
C TRP A 389 21.24 -17.00 2.46
N TYR A 390 22.19 -16.12 2.10
CA TYR A 390 21.95 -15.10 1.08
C TYR A 390 22.17 -15.58 -0.36
N ASP A 391 22.51 -16.85 -0.58
CA ASP A 391 22.55 -17.46 -1.93
C ASP A 391 21.14 -17.58 -2.53
N HIS A 392 20.08 -17.51 -1.68
CA HIS A 392 18.69 -17.36 -2.11
C HIS A 392 18.37 -16.02 -2.77
N LEU A 393 19.33 -15.07 -2.84
CA LEU A 393 19.16 -13.76 -3.46
C LEU A 393 19.76 -13.75 -4.87
N HIS A 394 18.93 -13.66 -5.90
CA HIS A 394 19.32 -13.62 -7.30
C HIS A 394 19.13 -12.21 -7.87
N TYR A 395 20.21 -11.47 -8.04
CA TYR A 395 20.12 -10.11 -8.57
C TYR A 395 20.07 -10.13 -10.10
N VAL A 396 19.02 -9.50 -10.67
CA VAL A 396 18.81 -9.37 -12.10
C VAL A 396 18.66 -7.90 -12.46
N TYR A 397 19.62 -7.37 -13.21
CA TYR A 397 19.55 -6.00 -13.71
C TYR A 397 18.97 -5.95 -15.12
N PHE A 398 18.02 -5.03 -15.35
CA PHE A 398 17.46 -4.79 -16.67
C PHE A 398 17.17 -3.29 -16.89
N ASP A 399 17.94 -2.65 -17.79
CA ASP A 399 17.72 -1.23 -18.15
C ASP A 399 16.45 -1.09 -19.00
N PHE A 400 15.31 -1.09 -18.29
CA PHE A 400 13.99 -1.05 -18.92
C PHE A 400 13.83 0.13 -19.88
N HIS A 401 14.35 1.32 -19.51
CA HIS A 401 14.21 2.52 -20.33
C HIS A 401 14.98 2.42 -21.64
N ASN A 402 16.20 1.94 -21.60
CA ASN A 402 17.04 1.78 -22.78
C ASN A 402 16.52 0.68 -23.71
N GLU A 403 16.16 -0.48 -23.13
CA GLU A 403 15.67 -1.63 -23.88
C GLU A 403 14.31 -1.37 -24.56
N THR A 404 13.40 -0.66 -23.90
CA THR A 404 12.06 -0.38 -24.43
C THR A 404 11.95 0.96 -25.17
N LYS A 405 13.09 1.64 -25.42
CA LYS A 405 13.13 2.92 -26.13
C LYS A 405 12.51 2.78 -27.53
N GLY A 406 11.70 3.79 -27.92
CA GLY A 406 11.02 3.77 -29.21
C GLY A 406 9.86 2.77 -29.28
N LEU A 407 9.18 2.50 -28.15
CA LEU A 407 8.03 1.59 -28.03
C LEU A 407 8.36 0.11 -28.32
N LYS A 408 9.63 -0.29 -28.21
CA LYS A 408 10.09 -1.68 -28.40
C LYS A 408 9.76 -2.55 -27.19
N TRP A 409 8.48 -2.58 -26.79
CA TRP A 409 8.02 -3.32 -25.61
C TRP A 409 8.27 -4.84 -25.69
N HIS A 410 8.34 -5.40 -26.92
CA HIS A 410 8.70 -6.81 -27.14
C HIS A 410 10.07 -7.16 -26.54
N ARG A 411 10.98 -6.18 -26.37
CA ARG A 411 12.30 -6.42 -25.74
C ARG A 411 12.21 -6.67 -24.23
N ALA A 412 11.09 -6.37 -23.59
CA ALA A 412 10.86 -6.81 -22.22
C ALA A 412 10.84 -8.36 -22.11
N GLN A 413 10.62 -9.08 -23.23
CA GLN A 413 10.74 -10.53 -23.29
C GLN A 413 12.14 -11.01 -22.91
N LEU A 414 13.20 -10.25 -23.19
CA LEU A 414 14.58 -10.59 -22.79
C LEU A 414 14.72 -10.75 -21.26
N LEU A 415 13.98 -9.93 -20.50
CA LEU A 415 13.94 -10.08 -19.05
C LEU A 415 13.26 -11.39 -18.63
N LEU A 416 12.19 -11.75 -19.32
CA LEU A 416 11.50 -13.02 -19.06
C LEU A 416 12.40 -14.22 -19.38
N ASP A 417 13.15 -14.15 -20.48
CA ASP A 417 14.08 -15.21 -20.87
C ASP A 417 15.17 -15.40 -19.80
N ASN A 418 15.66 -14.31 -19.20
CA ASN A 418 16.64 -14.36 -18.10
C ASN A 418 16.05 -14.90 -16.78
N LEU A 419 14.75 -14.80 -16.58
CA LEU A 419 14.07 -15.26 -15.36
C LEU A 419 13.42 -16.64 -15.51
N LYS A 420 13.32 -17.16 -16.74
CA LYS A 420 12.49 -18.32 -17.07
C LYS A 420 12.83 -19.54 -16.21
N ASP A 421 14.11 -19.87 -16.05
CA ASP A 421 14.52 -21.06 -15.28
C ASP A 421 14.13 -20.92 -13.81
N GLY A 422 14.34 -19.73 -13.22
CA GLY A 422 13.92 -19.43 -11.87
C GLY A 422 12.40 -19.44 -11.67
N LEU A 423 11.63 -18.92 -12.64
CA LEU A 423 10.17 -18.97 -12.63
C LEU A 423 9.64 -20.40 -12.77
N VAL A 424 10.32 -21.23 -13.57
CA VAL A 424 9.98 -22.66 -13.73
C VAL A 424 10.24 -23.40 -12.42
N ALA A 425 11.41 -23.22 -11.83
CA ALA A 425 11.81 -23.87 -10.57
C ALA A 425 10.94 -23.39 -9.38
N GLY A 426 10.70 -22.07 -9.29
CA GLY A 426 9.92 -21.48 -8.20
C GLY A 426 8.43 -21.80 -8.24
N GLY A 427 7.90 -22.14 -9.39
CA GLY A 427 6.52 -22.59 -9.58
C GLY A 427 5.45 -21.56 -9.18
N TYR A 428 4.28 -22.08 -8.84
CA TYR A 428 3.12 -21.33 -8.37
C TYR A 428 2.35 -22.18 -7.37
N PHE A 429 1.48 -21.58 -6.57
CA PHE A 429 0.61 -22.32 -5.65
C PHE A 429 -0.54 -22.98 -6.41
N HIS A 430 -0.81 -24.25 -6.13
CA HIS A 430 -1.99 -24.98 -6.57
C HIS A 430 -2.60 -25.72 -5.39
N GLY A 431 -3.80 -25.35 -5.01
CA GLY A 431 -4.58 -25.95 -3.95
C GLY A 431 -5.96 -26.40 -4.44
N ILE A 432 -6.43 -27.53 -3.93
CA ILE A 432 -7.76 -28.09 -4.20
C ILE A 432 -8.52 -28.14 -2.88
N ASP A 433 -9.73 -27.58 -2.86
CA ASP A 433 -10.56 -27.62 -1.66
C ASP A 433 -11.06 -29.06 -1.43
N THR A 434 -10.87 -29.55 -0.22
CA THR A 434 -11.37 -30.88 0.16
C THR A 434 -12.79 -30.79 0.71
N PRO A 435 -13.62 -31.84 0.55
CA PRO A 435 -14.97 -31.88 1.12
C PRO A 435 -15.00 -31.70 2.65
N SER A 436 -13.89 -32.00 3.33
CA SER A 436 -13.71 -31.83 4.78
C SER A 436 -13.43 -30.37 5.20
N GLY A 437 -13.34 -29.43 4.27
CA GLY A 437 -13.08 -28.01 4.52
C GLY A 437 -11.60 -27.63 4.60
N GLY A 438 -10.68 -28.55 4.29
CA GLY A 438 -9.24 -28.29 4.15
C GLY A 438 -8.84 -27.95 2.72
N VAL A 439 -7.53 -27.73 2.51
CA VAL A 439 -6.93 -27.52 1.19
C VAL A 439 -5.85 -28.59 0.96
N ASP A 440 -6.02 -29.37 -0.10
CA ASP A 440 -4.98 -30.29 -0.59
C ASP A 440 -4.01 -29.50 -1.46
N VAL A 441 -2.79 -29.30 -0.99
CA VAL A 441 -1.75 -28.51 -1.66
C VAL A 441 -1.00 -29.40 -2.64
N ARG A 442 -1.26 -29.22 -3.94
CA ARG A 442 -0.63 -29.95 -5.04
C ARG A 442 0.74 -29.37 -5.42
N ASN A 443 0.87 -28.05 -5.38
CA ASN A 443 2.10 -27.35 -5.68
C ASN A 443 2.26 -26.12 -4.79
N LYS A 444 3.50 -25.73 -4.49
CA LYS A 444 3.84 -24.54 -3.73
C LYS A 444 4.71 -23.61 -4.57
N GLN A 445 4.48 -22.33 -4.43
CA GLN A 445 5.41 -21.33 -4.93
C GLN A 445 6.57 -21.22 -3.92
N THR A 446 7.80 -21.43 -4.39
CA THR A 446 9.04 -21.43 -3.58
C THR A 446 10.01 -20.32 -3.96
N ALA A 447 9.61 -19.47 -4.91
CA ALA A 447 10.38 -18.30 -5.32
C ALA A 447 9.48 -17.10 -5.56
N VAL A 448 10.00 -15.90 -5.33
CA VAL A 448 9.31 -14.64 -5.62
C VAL A 448 10.15 -13.75 -6.53
N VAL A 449 9.49 -13.04 -7.45
CA VAL A 449 10.14 -11.96 -8.19
C VAL A 449 9.82 -10.65 -7.45
N ARG A 450 10.89 -10.01 -6.94
CA ARG A 450 10.86 -8.70 -6.29
C ARG A 450 11.31 -7.63 -7.28
N THR A 451 10.37 -6.87 -7.79
CA THR A 451 10.65 -5.85 -8.81
C THR A 451 10.78 -4.46 -8.20
N ASN A 452 11.80 -3.71 -8.55
CA ASN A 452 11.96 -2.32 -8.20
C ASN A 452 12.30 -1.44 -9.41
N CYS A 453 11.91 -0.19 -9.33
CA CYS A 453 12.44 0.91 -10.10
C CYS A 453 12.56 2.13 -9.17
N MET A 454 12.78 3.33 -9.68
CA MET A 454 12.90 4.52 -8.83
C MET A 454 11.65 4.74 -7.96
N ASP A 455 10.46 4.72 -8.57
CA ASP A 455 9.17 4.91 -7.88
C ASP A 455 8.40 3.61 -7.63
N CYS A 456 8.84 2.49 -8.21
CA CYS A 456 8.14 1.20 -8.20
C CYS A 456 6.68 1.30 -8.70
N LEU A 457 6.42 2.09 -9.73
CA LEU A 457 5.10 2.36 -10.31
C LEU A 457 5.00 1.81 -11.75
N ASP A 458 5.12 2.67 -12.76
CA ASP A 458 4.79 2.35 -14.16
C ASP A 458 5.64 1.20 -14.74
N ARG A 459 6.98 1.31 -14.69
CA ARG A 459 7.91 0.25 -15.17
C ARG A 459 7.66 -1.08 -14.46
N THR A 460 7.54 -1.03 -13.16
CA THR A 460 7.28 -2.20 -12.31
C THR A 460 5.96 -2.87 -12.67
N ASN A 461 4.89 -2.10 -12.90
CA ASN A 461 3.60 -2.69 -13.25
C ASN A 461 3.64 -3.41 -14.60
N VAL A 462 4.35 -2.85 -15.58
CA VAL A 462 4.53 -3.52 -16.90
C VAL A 462 5.25 -4.86 -16.74
N VAL A 463 6.35 -4.89 -15.98
CA VAL A 463 7.10 -6.12 -15.74
C VAL A 463 6.26 -7.13 -14.97
N GLN A 464 5.59 -6.72 -13.90
CA GLN A 464 4.76 -7.63 -13.12
C GLN A 464 3.57 -8.19 -13.90
N SER A 465 2.93 -7.39 -14.76
CA SER A 465 1.86 -7.89 -15.63
C SER A 465 2.37 -8.89 -16.68
N MET A 466 3.57 -8.69 -17.20
CA MET A 466 4.22 -9.63 -18.12
C MET A 466 4.53 -10.97 -17.44
N LEU A 467 5.13 -10.93 -16.25
CA LEU A 467 5.40 -12.13 -15.45
C LEU A 467 4.11 -12.85 -15.05
N GLY A 468 3.10 -12.09 -14.62
CA GLY A 468 1.78 -12.63 -14.29
C GLY A 468 1.12 -13.34 -15.49
N ARG A 469 1.20 -12.75 -16.69
CA ARG A 469 0.66 -13.37 -17.92
C ARG A 469 1.40 -14.65 -18.27
N TRP A 470 2.72 -14.64 -18.19
CA TRP A 470 3.53 -15.81 -18.50
C TRP A 470 3.23 -16.97 -17.53
N THR A 471 3.21 -16.71 -16.23
CA THR A 471 2.88 -17.72 -15.21
C THR A 471 1.44 -18.22 -15.37
N LEU A 472 0.49 -17.32 -15.65
CA LEU A 472 -0.89 -17.70 -15.93
C LEU A 472 -1.01 -18.65 -17.13
N THR A 473 -0.31 -18.34 -18.23
CA THR A 473 -0.26 -19.21 -19.41
C THR A 473 0.23 -20.61 -19.02
N ARG A 474 1.30 -20.68 -18.23
CA ARG A 474 1.84 -21.95 -17.73
C ARG A 474 0.82 -22.70 -16.85
N MET A 475 0.18 -22.01 -15.88
CA MET A 475 -0.88 -22.59 -15.05
C MET A 475 -1.98 -23.25 -15.91
N LEU A 476 -2.41 -22.54 -16.95
CA LEU A 476 -3.49 -23.03 -17.83
C LEU A 476 -3.04 -24.16 -18.75
N ILE A 477 -1.77 -24.21 -19.14
CA ILE A 477 -1.18 -25.35 -19.87
C ILE A 477 -1.09 -26.57 -18.96
N ASP A 478 -0.58 -26.41 -17.75
CA ASP A 478 -0.44 -27.49 -16.76
C ASP A 478 -1.80 -28.12 -16.39
N LEU A 479 -2.87 -27.31 -16.43
CA LEU A 479 -4.25 -27.78 -16.25
C LEU A 479 -4.89 -28.35 -17.53
N GLY A 480 -4.22 -28.25 -18.68
CA GLY A 480 -4.78 -28.69 -19.97
C GLY A 480 -5.89 -27.78 -20.55
N VAL A 481 -6.08 -26.59 -20.01
CA VAL A 481 -6.99 -25.56 -20.55
C VAL A 481 -6.41 -24.95 -21.83
N LEU A 482 -5.11 -24.74 -21.87
CA LEU A 482 -4.33 -24.34 -23.04
C LEU A 482 -3.44 -25.49 -23.51
N ARG A 483 -3.19 -25.54 -24.82
CA ARG A 483 -2.23 -26.49 -25.40
C ARG A 483 -0.80 -25.94 -25.31
N PRO A 484 0.22 -26.80 -25.29
CA PRO A 484 1.60 -26.36 -25.43
C PRO A 484 1.78 -25.50 -26.69
N GLY A 485 2.34 -24.28 -26.51
CA GLY A 485 2.52 -23.30 -27.57
C GLY A 485 1.40 -22.25 -27.69
N GLU A 486 0.25 -22.46 -27.06
CA GLU A 486 -0.80 -21.43 -26.91
C GLU A 486 -0.47 -20.49 -25.74
N SER A 487 -1.00 -19.27 -25.80
CA SER A 487 -0.88 -18.27 -24.74
C SER A 487 -2.25 -17.77 -24.28
N ALA A 488 -2.35 -17.35 -23.02
CA ALA A 488 -3.55 -16.70 -22.49
C ALA A 488 -3.94 -15.43 -23.27
N GLN A 489 -2.97 -14.77 -23.91
CA GLN A 489 -3.20 -13.58 -24.76
C GLN A 489 -3.87 -13.88 -26.10
N ASP A 490 -3.93 -15.15 -26.53
CA ASP A 490 -4.56 -15.53 -27.81
C ASP A 490 -6.09 -15.47 -27.71
N ASP A 491 -6.65 -15.51 -26.50
CA ASP A 491 -8.06 -15.25 -26.25
C ASP A 491 -8.26 -13.73 -26.07
N GLN A 492 -8.83 -13.07 -27.09
CA GLN A 492 -8.99 -11.61 -27.10
C GLN A 492 -9.86 -11.08 -25.97
N GLY A 493 -10.91 -11.80 -25.58
CA GLY A 493 -11.80 -11.41 -24.49
C GLY A 493 -11.10 -11.45 -23.15
N PHE A 494 -10.38 -12.53 -22.89
CA PHE A 494 -9.58 -12.69 -21.70
C PHE A 494 -8.43 -11.66 -21.63
N GLU A 495 -7.70 -11.45 -22.73
CA GLU A 495 -6.59 -10.48 -22.79
C GLU A 495 -7.09 -9.05 -22.54
N PHE A 496 -8.24 -8.66 -23.10
CA PHE A 496 -8.84 -7.35 -22.83
C PHE A 496 -9.16 -7.17 -21.33
N MET A 497 -9.78 -8.17 -20.70
CA MET A 497 -10.05 -8.16 -19.26
C MET A 497 -8.75 -8.07 -18.45
N PHE A 498 -7.78 -8.94 -18.76
CA PHE A 498 -6.48 -8.99 -18.09
C PHE A 498 -5.75 -7.64 -18.11
N ARG A 499 -5.67 -7.01 -19.28
CA ARG A 499 -5.05 -5.67 -19.44
C ARG A 499 -5.75 -4.61 -18.61
N ASN A 500 -7.08 -4.61 -18.57
CA ASN A 500 -7.84 -3.65 -17.80
C ASN A 500 -7.60 -3.82 -16.30
N VAL A 501 -7.63 -5.05 -15.77
CA VAL A 501 -7.39 -5.33 -14.36
C VAL A 501 -5.97 -4.89 -13.94
N TRP A 502 -4.94 -5.18 -14.75
CA TRP A 502 -3.58 -4.73 -14.47
C TRP A 502 -3.38 -3.23 -14.62
N ALA A 503 -4.12 -2.57 -15.51
CA ALA A 503 -4.12 -1.10 -15.61
C ALA A 503 -4.81 -0.45 -14.41
N ASP A 504 -5.89 -1.04 -13.90
CA ASP A 504 -6.56 -0.58 -12.66
C ASP A 504 -5.63 -0.74 -11.46
N ASN A 505 -4.90 -1.86 -11.39
CA ASN A 505 -3.86 -2.07 -10.37
C ASN A 505 -2.78 -0.98 -10.42
N ALA A 506 -2.28 -0.66 -11.62
CA ALA A 506 -1.31 0.42 -11.81
C ALA A 506 -1.86 1.77 -11.33
N ASP A 507 -3.11 2.09 -11.66
CA ASP A 507 -3.77 3.32 -11.25
C ASP A 507 -3.92 3.42 -9.72
N VAL A 508 -4.33 2.34 -9.04
CA VAL A 508 -4.49 2.32 -7.57
C VAL A 508 -3.14 2.47 -6.88
N VAL A 509 -2.13 1.67 -7.25
CA VAL A 509 -0.79 1.75 -6.67
C VAL A 509 -0.17 3.13 -6.90
N SER A 510 -0.35 3.71 -8.08
CA SER A 510 0.15 5.05 -8.39
C SER A 510 -0.57 6.13 -7.59
N LYS A 511 -1.91 6.10 -7.49
CA LYS A 511 -2.69 7.08 -6.71
C LYS A 511 -2.30 7.08 -5.24
N THR A 512 -2.09 5.92 -4.65
CA THR A 512 -1.77 5.81 -3.22
C THR A 512 -0.37 6.30 -2.88
N TYR A 513 0.59 6.22 -3.80
CA TYR A 513 1.97 6.66 -3.59
C TYR A 513 2.28 8.04 -4.19
N SER A 514 1.96 8.28 -5.47
CA SER A 514 2.29 9.53 -6.16
C SER A 514 1.14 10.53 -6.27
N GLY A 515 -0.05 10.19 -5.79
CA GLY A 515 -1.23 11.07 -5.80
C GLY A 515 -2.00 11.12 -7.11
N THR A 516 -1.51 10.53 -8.18
CA THR A 516 -2.18 10.48 -9.49
C THR A 516 -2.21 9.07 -10.03
N GLY A 517 -3.10 8.79 -11.00
CA GLY A 517 -3.08 7.51 -11.72
C GLY A 517 -1.75 7.28 -12.45
N ALA A 518 -1.54 6.04 -12.89
CA ALA A 518 -0.35 5.62 -13.62
C ALA A 518 -0.29 6.29 -15.01
N LEU A 519 0.91 6.39 -15.57
CA LEU A 519 1.12 6.91 -16.93
C LEU A 519 0.98 5.78 -17.95
N LYS A 520 0.67 6.16 -19.21
CA LYS A 520 0.54 5.24 -20.36
C LYS A 520 -0.52 4.14 -20.16
N THR A 521 -1.57 4.43 -19.41
CA THR A 521 -2.65 3.45 -19.15
C THR A 521 -3.46 3.12 -20.39
N ASP A 522 -3.58 4.05 -21.37
CA ASP A 522 -4.17 3.79 -22.68
C ASP A 522 -3.43 2.65 -23.42
N PHE A 523 -2.10 2.73 -23.44
CA PHE A 523 -1.27 1.68 -24.03
C PHE A 523 -1.40 0.34 -23.26
N THR A 524 -1.41 0.38 -21.93
CA THR A 524 -1.59 -0.84 -21.12
C THR A 524 -2.93 -1.51 -21.42
N ARG A 525 -4.03 -0.73 -21.59
CA ARG A 525 -5.37 -1.26 -21.83
C ARG A 525 -5.56 -1.76 -23.26
N THR A 526 -5.08 -1.01 -24.26
CA THR A 526 -5.42 -1.24 -25.67
C THR A 526 -4.27 -1.78 -26.51
N GLY A 527 -3.03 -1.70 -26.02
CA GLY A 527 -1.81 -1.97 -26.79
C GLY A 527 -1.40 -0.82 -27.72
N ASN A 528 -2.21 0.24 -27.85
CA ASN A 528 -1.99 1.37 -28.74
C ASN A 528 -1.86 2.68 -27.97
N ARG A 529 -0.98 3.56 -28.45
CA ARG A 529 -0.81 4.89 -27.89
C ARG A 529 -1.72 5.88 -28.60
N THR A 530 -2.55 6.60 -27.85
CA THR A 530 -3.49 7.58 -28.41
C THR A 530 -3.06 9.02 -28.11
N LYS A 531 -3.50 9.99 -28.94
CA LYS A 531 -3.28 11.43 -28.67
C LYS A 531 -3.98 11.85 -27.37
N ALA A 532 -5.19 11.35 -27.13
CA ALA A 532 -5.93 11.59 -25.87
C ALA A 532 -5.19 11.04 -24.66
N GLY A 533 -4.61 9.83 -24.74
CA GLY A 533 -3.77 9.26 -23.71
C GLY A 533 -2.49 10.07 -23.45
N ALA A 534 -1.88 10.64 -24.50
CA ALA A 534 -0.72 11.53 -24.33
C ALA A 534 -1.08 12.82 -23.59
N LEU A 535 -2.23 13.43 -23.89
CA LEU A 535 -2.74 14.59 -23.17
C LEU A 535 -3.08 14.26 -21.71
N GLN A 536 -3.70 13.10 -21.47
CA GLN A 536 -3.98 12.61 -20.12
C GLN A 536 -2.70 12.43 -19.30
N ASP A 537 -1.65 11.87 -19.89
CA ASP A 537 -0.35 11.71 -19.23
C ASP A 537 0.31 13.05 -18.91
N PHE A 538 0.20 14.03 -19.83
CA PHE A 538 0.67 15.39 -19.56
C PHE A 538 -0.06 15.99 -18.35
N ASN A 539 -1.40 15.93 -18.34
CA ASN A 539 -2.20 16.41 -17.21
C ASN A 539 -1.85 15.67 -15.90
N ARG A 540 -1.70 14.35 -15.94
CA ARG A 540 -1.27 13.55 -14.78
C ARG A 540 0.13 13.96 -14.32
N SER A 541 1.07 14.23 -15.21
CA SER A 541 2.43 14.63 -14.87
C SER A 541 2.47 16.01 -14.22
N VAL A 542 1.72 16.97 -14.75
CA VAL A 542 1.59 18.31 -14.16
C VAL A 542 0.92 18.23 -12.78
N THR A 543 -0.21 17.52 -12.68
CA THR A 543 -0.91 17.32 -11.41
C THR A 543 -0.02 16.61 -10.38
N ARG A 544 0.76 15.60 -10.80
CA ARG A 544 1.71 14.87 -9.96
C ARG A 544 2.80 15.81 -9.45
N TYR A 545 3.35 16.69 -10.30
CA TYR A 545 4.31 17.69 -9.89
C TYR A 545 3.75 18.59 -8.79
N PHE A 546 2.56 19.15 -8.97
CA PHE A 546 1.93 20.01 -7.96
C PHE A 546 1.62 19.28 -6.67
N ARG A 547 1.03 18.08 -6.74
CA ARG A 547 0.69 17.30 -5.55
C ARG A 547 1.92 16.89 -4.76
N ASN A 548 2.96 16.42 -5.42
CA ASN A 548 4.18 15.99 -4.74
C ASN A 548 4.98 17.15 -4.14
N ASN A 549 4.83 18.36 -4.67
CA ASN A 549 5.47 19.54 -4.09
C ASN A 549 4.65 20.17 -2.95
N PHE A 550 3.31 20.19 -3.03
CA PHE A 550 2.48 21.02 -2.16
C PHE A 550 1.44 20.26 -1.32
N ALA A 551 1.17 19.00 -1.60
CA ALA A 551 0.13 18.23 -0.92
C ALA A 551 0.59 16.90 -0.32
N ASP A 552 1.82 16.46 -0.56
CA ASP A 552 2.31 15.17 -0.07
C ASP A 552 2.64 15.18 1.43
N GLY A 553 2.98 16.33 2.04
CA GLY A 553 3.15 16.45 3.48
C GLY A 553 1.89 16.03 4.25
N PRO A 554 0.75 16.72 4.07
CA PRO A 554 -0.51 16.34 4.68
C PRO A 554 -0.96 14.89 4.42
N ARG A 555 -0.65 14.35 3.25
CA ARG A 555 -0.93 12.95 2.93
C ARG A 555 -0.02 11.99 3.68
N GLN A 556 1.25 12.33 3.85
CA GLN A 556 2.19 11.57 4.66
C GLN A 556 1.74 11.59 6.13
N ASP A 557 1.44 12.77 6.67
CA ASP A 557 0.98 12.94 8.04
C ASP A 557 -0.29 12.11 8.31
N SER A 558 -1.19 12.00 7.32
CA SER A 558 -2.40 11.16 7.46
C SER A 558 -2.08 9.67 7.56
N PHE A 559 -1.08 9.16 6.84
CA PHE A 559 -0.61 7.78 6.98
C PHE A 559 0.05 7.58 8.35
N ASP A 560 0.92 8.50 8.75
CA ASP A 560 1.69 8.41 9.98
C ASP A 560 0.78 8.43 11.23
N LEU A 561 -0.28 9.24 11.21
CA LEU A 561 -1.32 9.23 12.23
C LEU A 561 -2.07 7.90 12.29
N PHE A 562 -2.57 7.43 11.15
CA PHE A 562 -3.40 6.23 11.10
C PHE A 562 -2.63 4.95 11.44
N LEU A 563 -1.36 4.90 11.07
CA LEU A 563 -0.48 3.73 11.25
C LEU A 563 0.35 3.79 12.53
N GLY A 564 0.30 4.91 13.28
CA GLY A 564 0.96 5.07 14.57
C GLY A 564 2.43 5.45 14.51
N ALA A 565 2.93 5.85 13.34
CA ALA A 565 4.27 6.41 13.24
C ALA A 565 4.38 7.78 13.92
N TYR A 566 3.26 8.50 14.02
CA TYR A 566 3.14 9.71 14.83
C TYR A 566 1.94 9.62 15.79
N ARG A 567 2.17 10.06 17.03
CA ARG A 567 1.19 10.02 18.11
C ARG A 567 1.01 11.41 18.72
N PRO A 568 -0.10 12.11 18.39
CA PRO A 568 -0.38 13.45 18.90
C PRO A 568 -0.56 13.53 20.42
N ASP A 569 -1.03 12.44 21.05
CA ASP A 569 -1.22 12.31 22.49
C ASP A 569 0.09 12.41 23.30
N THR A 570 1.23 12.17 22.67
CA THR A 570 2.56 12.28 23.28
C THR A 570 3.20 13.67 23.08
N ALA A 571 2.58 14.57 22.29
CA ALA A 571 3.10 15.90 22.03
C ALA A 571 2.91 16.83 23.25
N PRO A 572 3.82 17.81 23.49
CA PRO A 572 3.66 18.76 24.58
C PRO A 572 2.36 19.57 24.45
N LEU A 573 1.61 19.67 25.55
CA LEU A 573 0.42 20.50 25.64
C LEU A 573 0.78 21.97 25.35
N GLY A 574 0.03 22.63 24.46
CA GLY A 574 0.24 24.02 24.07
C GLY A 574 1.13 24.24 22.84
N ALA A 575 1.79 23.21 22.32
CA ALA A 575 2.49 23.32 21.04
C ALA A 575 1.47 23.42 19.88
N GLN A 576 1.55 24.49 19.10
CA GLN A 576 0.83 24.60 17.81
C GLN A 576 1.68 23.92 16.73
N GLN A 577 1.29 22.70 16.35
CA GLN A 577 2.07 21.87 15.42
C GLN A 577 1.97 22.39 13.97
N PHE A 578 0.81 22.94 13.60
CA PHE A 578 0.54 23.41 12.24
C PHE A 578 0.74 24.92 12.04
N ALA A 579 1.32 25.63 13.02
CA ALA A 579 1.63 27.05 12.86
C ALA A 579 2.73 27.25 11.81
N ASP A 580 2.48 28.13 10.84
CA ASP A 580 3.50 28.49 9.83
C ASP A 580 4.60 29.34 10.47
N ARG A 581 5.77 28.74 10.70
CA ARG A 581 6.95 29.37 11.30
C ARG A 581 7.97 29.86 10.27
N ARG A 582 7.62 29.83 8.97
CA ARG A 582 8.51 30.29 7.91
C ARG A 582 8.72 31.83 8.04
N PRO A 583 9.88 32.35 7.60
CA PRO A 583 10.11 33.79 7.57
C PRO A 583 9.01 34.53 6.79
N VAL A 584 8.63 35.73 7.25
CA VAL A 584 7.56 36.54 6.64
C VAL A 584 7.80 36.77 5.14
N ALA A 585 9.07 37.01 4.74
CA ALA A 585 9.44 37.18 3.33
C ALA A 585 9.07 35.94 2.51
N VAL A 586 9.29 34.70 3.04
CA VAL A 586 8.93 33.47 2.36
C VAL A 586 7.41 33.34 2.22
N GLN A 587 6.66 33.69 3.26
CA GLN A 587 5.20 33.67 3.23
C GLN A 587 4.60 34.68 2.25
N ALA A 588 5.22 35.88 2.13
CA ALA A 588 4.70 36.98 1.30
C ALA A 588 5.00 36.82 -0.19
N MET A 589 6.11 36.21 -0.59
CA MET A 589 6.56 36.18 -1.98
C MET A 589 5.57 35.54 -2.98
N PRO A 590 4.83 34.45 -2.67
CA PRO A 590 3.80 33.92 -3.57
C PRO A 590 2.66 34.92 -3.83
N TYR A 591 2.28 35.70 -2.82
CA TYR A 591 1.25 36.73 -2.97
C TYR A 591 1.76 37.90 -3.82
N VAL A 592 3.03 38.32 -3.62
CA VAL A 592 3.66 39.34 -4.47
C VAL A 592 3.68 38.89 -5.93
N LEU A 593 4.09 37.63 -6.20
CA LEU A 593 4.09 37.08 -7.55
C LEU A 593 2.68 37.04 -8.15
N GLY A 594 1.69 36.58 -7.38
CA GLY A 594 0.29 36.51 -7.83
C GLY A 594 -0.31 37.89 -8.13
N MET A 595 -0.09 38.87 -7.25
CA MET A 595 -0.55 40.25 -7.45
C MET A 595 0.11 40.89 -8.66
N CYS A 596 1.42 40.76 -8.81
CA CYS A 596 2.12 41.30 -9.98
C CYS A 596 1.64 40.64 -11.28
N ALA A 597 1.45 39.33 -11.30
CA ALA A 597 0.91 38.61 -12.47
C ALA A 597 -0.52 39.10 -12.81
N PHE A 598 -1.38 39.28 -11.79
CA PHE A 598 -2.72 39.81 -11.97
C PHE A 598 -2.69 41.22 -12.60
N PHE A 599 -1.89 42.14 -12.06
CA PHE A 599 -1.80 43.49 -12.61
C PHE A 599 -1.21 43.54 -14.02
N VAL A 600 -0.27 42.66 -14.34
CA VAL A 600 0.23 42.52 -15.73
C VAL A 600 -0.89 42.10 -16.67
N VAL A 601 -1.68 41.07 -16.31
CA VAL A 601 -2.82 40.61 -17.11
C VAL A 601 -3.85 41.73 -17.30
N VAL A 602 -4.21 42.42 -16.19
CA VAL A 602 -5.15 43.56 -16.27
C VAL A 602 -4.61 44.65 -17.18
N SER A 603 -3.34 45.03 -17.02
CA SER A 603 -2.70 46.07 -17.87
C SER A 603 -2.69 45.71 -19.34
N LEU A 604 -2.50 44.42 -19.68
CA LEU A 604 -2.52 43.94 -21.06
C LEU A 604 -3.94 43.84 -21.66
N SER A 605 -4.93 43.60 -20.78
CA SER A 605 -6.34 43.42 -21.19
C SER A 605 -7.14 44.72 -21.23
N THR A 606 -6.63 45.81 -20.66
CA THR A 606 -7.33 47.09 -20.58
C THR A 606 -7.34 47.80 -21.96
N THR A 607 -8.53 48.15 -22.42
CA THR A 607 -8.71 48.97 -23.63
C THR A 607 -8.35 50.43 -23.33
N ARG A 608 -7.59 51.07 -24.23
CA ARG A 608 -7.09 52.42 -24.01
C ARG A 608 -8.18 53.47 -24.26
N VAL A 609 -8.19 54.48 -23.39
CA VAL A 609 -8.85 55.74 -23.73
C VAL A 609 -7.88 56.52 -24.62
N PRO A 610 -8.31 57.02 -25.83
CA PRO A 610 -7.43 57.64 -26.80
C PRO A 610 -6.58 58.80 -26.28
N GLU A 611 -7.08 59.54 -25.30
CA GLU A 611 -6.47 60.73 -24.72
C GLU A 611 -5.51 60.49 -23.53
N ALA A 612 -5.43 59.22 -23.05
CA ALA A 612 -4.62 58.87 -21.89
C ALA A 612 -3.13 58.69 -22.23
N THR A 613 -2.24 59.30 -21.43
CA THR A 613 -0.80 59.08 -21.55
C THR A 613 -0.42 57.63 -21.31
N VAL A 614 0.37 57.05 -22.20
CA VAL A 614 0.72 55.62 -22.20
C VAL A 614 1.83 55.27 -21.16
N TRP A 615 2.66 56.24 -20.84
CA TRP A 615 3.87 56.01 -20.05
C TRP A 615 3.61 55.51 -18.61
N PRO A 616 2.66 56.05 -17.82
CA PRO A 616 2.42 55.59 -16.47
C PRO A 616 2.05 54.10 -16.42
N LEU A 617 1.19 53.65 -17.34
CA LEU A 617 0.77 52.24 -17.42
C LEU A 617 1.92 51.32 -17.85
N ARG A 618 2.76 51.76 -18.80
CA ARG A 618 3.96 51.01 -19.21
C ARG A 618 4.97 50.88 -18.09
N LEU A 619 5.28 51.97 -17.38
CA LEU A 619 6.19 51.94 -16.23
C LEU A 619 5.67 51.05 -15.13
N PHE A 620 4.36 51.10 -14.83
CA PHE A 620 3.74 50.23 -13.84
C PHE A 620 3.84 48.75 -14.26
N THR A 621 3.56 48.46 -15.54
CA THR A 621 3.67 47.09 -16.05
C THR A 621 5.11 46.57 -15.99
N ILE A 622 6.11 47.38 -16.30
CA ILE A 622 7.53 47.03 -16.21
C ILE A 622 7.90 46.79 -14.76
N ALA A 623 7.45 47.62 -13.81
CA ALA A 623 7.69 47.46 -12.40
C ALA A 623 7.06 46.14 -11.87
N CYS A 624 5.83 45.84 -12.28
CA CYS A 624 5.19 44.56 -11.94
C CYS A 624 5.94 43.36 -12.52
N LEU A 625 6.42 43.42 -13.76
CA LEU A 625 7.23 42.38 -14.39
C LEU A 625 8.56 42.18 -13.65
N GLY A 626 9.24 43.27 -13.28
CA GLY A 626 10.48 43.22 -12.49
C GLY A 626 10.25 42.61 -11.11
N SER A 627 9.20 43.01 -10.42
CA SER A 627 8.82 42.46 -9.11
C SER A 627 8.40 40.98 -9.20
N ALA A 628 7.68 40.59 -10.24
CA ALA A 628 7.31 39.19 -10.49
C ALA A 628 8.56 38.34 -10.78
N ALA A 629 9.50 38.85 -11.57
CA ALA A 629 10.77 38.16 -11.84
C ALA A 629 11.61 37.98 -10.57
N TYR A 630 11.69 39.00 -9.73
CA TYR A 630 12.37 38.92 -8.43
C TYR A 630 11.69 37.90 -7.51
N ALA A 631 10.38 37.98 -7.35
CA ALA A 631 9.63 37.04 -6.51
C ALA A 631 9.76 35.59 -7.02
N GLY A 632 9.70 35.37 -8.33
CA GLY A 632 9.92 34.07 -8.95
C GLY A 632 11.33 33.52 -8.68
N LYS A 633 12.36 34.37 -8.87
CA LYS A 633 13.75 34.00 -8.54
C LYS A 633 13.90 33.68 -7.06
N PHE A 634 13.30 34.45 -6.16
CA PHE A 634 13.31 34.21 -4.73
C PHE A 634 12.67 32.85 -4.39
N ILE A 635 11.46 32.56 -4.90
CA ILE A 635 10.76 31.31 -4.68
C ILE A 635 11.60 30.12 -5.16
N ILE A 636 12.23 30.21 -6.34
CA ILE A 636 13.07 29.12 -6.87
C ILE A 636 14.33 28.95 -6.01
N SER A 637 14.93 30.03 -5.53
CA SER A 637 16.15 29.99 -4.70
C SER A 637 15.91 29.38 -3.32
N TYR A 638 14.75 29.65 -2.74
CA TYR A 638 14.32 29.10 -1.44
C TYR A 638 13.29 27.98 -1.59
N GLY A 639 13.34 27.24 -2.70
CA GLY A 639 12.34 26.25 -3.08
C GLY A 639 12.03 25.20 -2.01
N SER A 640 13.01 24.81 -1.19
CA SER A 640 12.81 23.87 -0.08
C SER A 640 11.86 24.37 1.02
N LEU A 641 11.72 25.71 1.17
CA LEU A 641 10.78 26.30 2.13
C LEU A 641 9.35 26.41 1.60
N TYR A 642 9.15 26.19 0.30
CA TYR A 642 7.84 26.26 -0.35
C TYR A 642 7.22 24.90 -0.61
N VAL A 643 8.00 23.83 -0.57
CA VAL A 643 7.47 22.48 -0.68
C VAL A 643 6.76 22.07 0.61
N SER A 644 5.77 21.20 0.50
CA SER A 644 5.11 20.66 1.69
C SER A 644 6.14 19.93 2.55
N SER A 645 6.27 20.38 3.79
CA SER A 645 7.06 19.73 4.82
C SER A 645 6.17 18.79 5.63
N LEU A 646 6.77 17.83 6.30
CA LEU A 646 6.12 17.06 7.35
C LEU A 646 5.94 18.01 8.55
N ILE A 647 4.71 18.47 8.77
CA ILE A 647 4.43 19.47 9.79
C ILE A 647 4.48 18.81 11.18
N ALA A 648 4.08 17.56 11.26
CA ALA A 648 4.08 16.78 12.50
C ALA A 648 5.45 16.16 12.86
N PHE A 649 6.40 16.10 11.91
CA PHE A 649 7.66 15.37 12.09
C PHE A 649 8.90 16.27 11.97
N THR A 650 9.22 16.96 13.00
CA THR A 650 10.58 17.47 13.24
C THR A 650 11.39 16.47 14.07
N SER A 651 11.26 15.18 13.80
CA SER A 651 12.18 14.20 14.39
C SER A 651 13.51 14.25 13.65
N PRO A 652 14.65 14.46 14.35
CA PRO A 652 15.99 14.50 13.73
C PRO A 652 16.39 13.19 13.04
N ASN A 653 15.66 12.10 13.26
CA ASN A 653 15.98 10.76 12.79
C ASN A 653 15.19 10.33 11.54
N ALA A 654 14.41 11.22 10.92
CA ALA A 654 13.62 10.89 9.73
C ALA A 654 14.42 10.99 8.41
N TYR A 655 15.73 11.24 8.45
CA TYR A 655 16.59 11.37 7.25
C TYR A 655 17.76 10.40 7.29
#